data_9d5ec9150a76f6202cbadd5b08be1e8e
#
_entry.id   9d5ec9150a76f6202cbadd5b08be1e8e
#
_cell.length_a   1.000
_cell.length_b   1.000
_cell.length_c   1.000
_cell.angle_alpha   90.00
_cell.angle_beta   90.00
_cell.angle_gamma   90.00
#
_symmetry.space_group_name_H-M   'P 1'
#
loop_
_entity.id
_entity.type
_entity.pdbx_description
1 polymer ?
#
loop_
_entity_poly.entity_id
_entity_poly.type
_entity_poly.pdbx_seq_one_letter_code
_entity_poly.pdbx_strand_id
1 'polypeptide(L)'
;MNYHAAADFLSDLRRFALDPGTGSIRELLAHLDDPHEGVEFVQIAGSNGKGSTARMTESILREAGYRTGLYTSPHFDDIRERVRIDGRKITESAVVEFVEEVRPFLVRRAVEGDPITSFEALTAMSLWYFGRSDVDVAVLEVGMGGRLDATSVVDPVAAAVTAVSLEHTDILGDTLDDIAAEKVTVAPDDAPLVTGATDEALAAVRRHATDTLTVGVAAESPDVTVRYDGVVNHTEAGVAITAADWGVETRVPMPGAYQARNAGVAAVLARQVGADRVTEAHLTRGLRNAHWPGRFEVVERDPLVVLDGAHNPGACEAVAKTLAEYDYDALHLVFGAMHDKDHRSMVDALPAAASVRACAPALERAADPAVLAAAFETTGNGSVTTAPTVAAALDDARTAADPDDCVLVVGSLFAVAEARRRWSRLAVTREVDTVDDAQAAIDRAHPDAVDAAGAASESVSEVLTVPLDRREARALDRAAGRAGATAVTADYRTGRELRAAVVAGTTAEHRALLAELDDRGQGSVADTLRPRIDATDGEPRERERPYPWTDRPSVMGILNVTPDSFHDGGEYFDESAAVERAEAMIEAGADVIDVGGESTRPGADPVPVEEEIGRVRPVIEALADLDVLVSIDTRKAAVGRAALEAGADILNDVTGLEDPEMRFLAAEFDVPVIVMHSIDAPVVPGKTVTYDDVVSDVIDELAERVALAERAGLDREQVIVDPGLGFGKSNVENFALLDRLPEFRSLGCPILLGHSHKSMFSHVGQASGERLPATIAATALAVDRGADIVRVHDVPENVAAVRTAVATGDAAGVPDDWRA
;
A
#
# COMPACT_ATOMS: atom_id res chain seq x y z
N MET A 1 -22.01 14.49 -9.33
CA MET A 1 -21.18 13.97 -10.46
C MET A 1 -20.54 12.67 -10.04
N ASN A 2 -19.96 11.87 -10.96
CA ASN A 2 -19.16 10.71 -10.54
C ASN A 2 -17.71 11.11 -10.20
N TYR A 3 -16.96 10.20 -9.59
CA TYR A 3 -15.57 10.42 -9.19
C TYR A 3 -14.66 10.81 -10.37
N HIS A 4 -14.76 10.08 -11.48
CA HIS A 4 -13.91 10.37 -12.64
C HIS A 4 -14.14 11.77 -13.22
N ALA A 5 -15.40 12.23 -13.25
CA ALA A 5 -15.70 13.59 -13.67
C ALA A 5 -15.18 14.65 -12.68
N ALA A 6 -15.16 14.33 -11.38
CA ALA A 6 -14.59 15.20 -10.36
C ALA A 6 -13.05 15.26 -10.45
N ALA A 7 -12.41 14.10 -10.60
CA ALA A 7 -10.95 13.99 -10.78
C ALA A 7 -10.47 14.68 -12.07
N ASP A 8 -11.20 14.51 -13.16
CA ASP A 8 -10.96 15.20 -14.43
C ASP A 8 -11.08 16.72 -14.26
N PHE A 9 -12.13 17.18 -13.57
CA PHE A 9 -12.31 18.61 -13.31
C PHE A 9 -11.13 19.22 -12.56
N LEU A 10 -10.65 18.57 -11.49
CA LEU A 10 -9.48 18.99 -10.73
C LEU A 10 -8.19 18.94 -11.57
N SER A 11 -8.05 17.93 -12.44
CA SER A 11 -6.90 17.79 -13.34
C SER A 11 -6.88 18.86 -14.45
N ASP A 12 -8.04 19.22 -14.97
CA ASP A 12 -8.20 20.26 -15.99
C ASP A 12 -7.74 21.66 -15.50
N LEU A 13 -7.74 21.91 -14.20
CA LEU A 13 -7.20 23.14 -13.61
C LEU A 13 -5.68 23.29 -13.81
N ARG A 14 -4.95 22.23 -14.22
CA ARG A 14 -3.52 22.29 -14.59
C ARG A 14 -3.23 23.19 -15.78
N ARG A 15 -4.21 23.50 -16.62
CA ARG A 15 -4.06 24.40 -17.77
C ARG A 15 -3.86 25.86 -17.37
N PHE A 16 -4.15 26.24 -16.15
CA PHE A 16 -3.94 27.59 -15.66
C PHE A 16 -2.50 27.78 -15.21
N ALA A 17 -1.91 28.92 -15.56
CA ALA A 17 -0.56 29.26 -15.16
C ALA A 17 -0.46 29.44 -13.64
N LEU A 18 0.69 29.08 -13.08
CA LEU A 18 1.01 29.36 -11.68
C LEU A 18 1.04 30.89 -11.47
N ASP A 19 0.20 31.39 -10.58
CA ASP A 19 0.34 32.70 -9.99
C ASP A 19 0.86 32.52 -8.56
N PRO A 20 2.17 32.79 -8.29
CA PRO A 20 2.76 32.51 -7.00
C PRO A 20 2.11 33.36 -5.89
N GLY A 21 1.53 32.73 -4.90
CA GLY A 21 0.91 33.41 -3.76
C GLY A 21 -0.15 32.56 -3.07
N THR A 22 -0.54 32.97 -1.88
CA THR A 22 -1.55 32.26 -1.08
C THR A 22 -2.93 32.94 -1.15
N GLY A 23 -3.09 34.02 -1.93
CA GLY A 23 -4.33 34.79 -1.98
C GLY A 23 -5.53 33.98 -2.44
N SER A 24 -5.41 33.35 -3.59
CA SER A 24 -6.48 32.57 -4.22
C SER A 24 -6.93 31.37 -3.37
N ILE A 25 -5.99 30.63 -2.79
CA ILE A 25 -6.34 29.50 -1.91
C ILE A 25 -6.96 29.98 -0.60
N ARG A 26 -6.54 31.11 -0.01
CA ARG A 26 -7.20 31.71 1.18
C ARG A 26 -8.65 32.07 0.90
N GLU A 27 -8.96 32.62 -0.25
CA GLU A 27 -10.34 32.91 -0.65
C GLU A 27 -11.16 31.63 -0.84
N LEU A 28 -10.55 30.57 -1.38
CA LEU A 28 -11.21 29.26 -1.50
C LEU A 28 -11.47 28.63 -0.12
N LEU A 29 -10.51 28.69 0.81
CA LEU A 29 -10.69 28.19 2.17
C LEU A 29 -11.75 28.98 2.94
N ALA A 30 -11.75 30.31 2.81
CA ALA A 30 -12.79 31.16 3.39
C ALA A 30 -14.18 30.85 2.79
N HIS A 31 -14.27 30.45 1.52
CA HIS A 31 -15.53 29.97 0.91
C HIS A 31 -16.00 28.64 1.53
N LEU A 32 -15.08 27.85 2.05
CA LEU A 32 -15.31 26.57 2.72
C LEU A 32 -15.43 26.73 4.26
N ASP A 33 -15.61 27.94 4.76
CA ASP A 33 -15.67 28.28 6.19
C ASP A 33 -14.39 27.94 6.98
N ASP A 34 -13.22 28.10 6.34
CA ASP A 34 -11.88 27.89 6.92
C ASP A 34 -11.71 26.54 7.68
N PRO A 35 -11.97 25.41 7.03
CA PRO A 35 -12.08 24.09 7.67
C PRO A 35 -10.78 23.61 8.33
N HIS A 36 -9.66 24.22 7.99
CA HIS A 36 -8.33 23.89 8.53
C HIS A 36 -8.06 24.49 9.90
N GLU A 37 -8.90 25.44 10.36
CA GLU A 37 -8.77 26.01 11.69
C GLU A 37 -9.02 24.93 12.78
N GLY A 38 -8.02 24.77 13.66
CA GLY A 38 -8.06 23.78 14.75
C GLY A 38 -7.31 22.49 14.49
N VAL A 39 -6.74 22.28 13.28
CA VAL A 39 -5.80 21.21 12.98
C VAL A 39 -4.38 21.71 13.22
N GLU A 40 -3.53 20.94 13.89
CA GLU A 40 -2.10 21.20 13.97
C GLU A 40 -1.40 20.79 12.67
N PHE A 41 -0.42 21.59 12.22
CA PHE A 41 0.27 21.32 10.96
C PHE A 41 1.77 21.14 11.14
N VAL A 42 2.32 20.19 10.37
CA VAL A 42 3.77 20.05 10.15
C VAL A 42 4.05 20.33 8.69
N GLN A 43 4.95 21.27 8.39
CA GLN A 43 5.33 21.59 7.01
C GLN A 43 6.72 21.07 6.68
N ILE A 44 6.87 20.46 5.50
CA ILE A 44 8.15 19.91 5.05
C ILE A 44 8.51 20.49 3.68
N ALA A 45 9.47 21.40 3.69
CA ALA A 45 10.09 21.99 2.49
C ALA A 45 11.43 21.32 2.17
N GLY A 46 11.97 21.59 0.99
CA GLY A 46 13.27 21.07 0.55
C GLY A 46 13.31 20.78 -0.94
N SER A 47 14.47 20.44 -1.47
CA SER A 47 14.64 19.99 -2.86
C SER A 47 14.33 18.49 -2.98
N ASN A 48 15.01 17.67 -2.21
CA ASN A 48 14.82 16.21 -2.17
C ASN A 48 14.43 15.74 -0.76
N GLY A 49 13.73 14.61 -0.66
CA GLY A 49 13.42 13.97 0.61
C GLY A 49 12.10 14.40 1.27
N LYS A 50 11.39 15.43 0.75
CA LYS A 50 10.16 15.94 1.33
C LYS A 50 9.10 14.86 1.59
N GLY A 51 8.68 14.15 0.55
CA GLY A 51 7.64 13.13 0.64
C GLY A 51 8.02 11.95 1.54
N SER A 52 9.30 11.50 1.49
CA SER A 52 9.80 10.46 2.40
C SER A 52 9.75 10.91 3.86
N THR A 53 10.22 12.14 4.14
CA THR A 53 10.18 12.72 5.50
C THR A 53 8.74 12.91 5.97
N ALA A 54 7.85 13.38 5.09
CA ALA A 54 6.43 13.56 5.42
C ALA A 54 5.77 12.22 5.79
N ARG A 55 6.03 11.19 5.01
CA ARG A 55 5.51 9.85 5.28
C ARG A 55 6.06 9.26 6.58
N MET A 56 7.37 9.42 6.84
CA MET A 56 7.99 8.98 8.10
C MET A 56 7.40 9.72 9.30
N THR A 57 7.23 11.04 9.20
CA THR A 57 6.66 11.86 10.28
C THR A 57 5.22 11.45 10.58
N GLU A 58 4.38 11.32 9.55
CA GLU A 58 3.00 10.85 9.68
C GLU A 58 2.96 9.48 10.34
N SER A 59 3.78 8.54 9.89
CA SER A 59 3.81 7.18 10.42
C SER A 59 4.17 7.15 11.91
N ILE A 60 5.14 7.96 12.35
CA ILE A 60 5.52 8.05 13.77
C ILE A 60 4.38 8.65 14.61
N LEU A 61 3.74 9.72 14.14
CA LEU A 61 2.64 10.37 14.85
C LEU A 61 1.43 9.45 14.96
N ARG A 62 1.13 8.69 13.92
CA ARG A 62 0.07 7.67 13.92
C ARG A 62 0.35 6.56 14.93
N GLU A 63 1.58 6.03 14.99
CA GLU A 63 2.00 5.06 16.02
C GLU A 63 1.87 5.62 17.45
N ALA A 64 2.05 6.93 17.62
CA ALA A 64 1.84 7.62 18.88
C ALA A 64 0.37 7.89 19.22
N GLY A 65 -0.56 7.42 18.38
CA GLY A 65 -2.00 7.48 18.58
C GLY A 65 -2.63 8.84 18.24
N TYR A 66 -2.00 9.63 17.36
CA TYR A 66 -2.64 10.80 16.74
C TYR A 66 -3.49 10.35 15.56
N ARG A 67 -4.61 11.01 15.34
CA ARG A 67 -5.32 10.95 14.07
C ARG A 67 -4.59 11.83 13.08
N THR A 68 -3.92 11.21 12.13
CA THR A 68 -2.95 11.90 11.27
C THR A 68 -3.49 12.18 9.87
N GLY A 69 -3.24 13.39 9.37
CA GLY A 69 -3.38 13.74 7.96
C GLY A 69 -2.02 13.72 7.25
N LEU A 70 -2.01 13.37 5.96
CA LEU A 70 -0.83 13.46 5.10
C LEU A 70 -1.22 14.05 3.75
N TYR A 71 -0.51 15.12 3.34
CA TYR A 71 -0.60 15.69 2.00
C TYR A 71 0.74 15.62 1.29
N THR A 72 0.77 14.99 0.11
CA THR A 72 1.99 14.79 -0.69
C THR A 72 1.76 15.07 -2.16
N SER A 73 2.84 15.35 -2.91
CA SER A 73 2.76 15.60 -4.36
C SER A 73 4.05 15.22 -5.09
N PRO A 74 3.95 14.76 -6.36
CA PRO A 74 2.76 14.41 -7.10
C PRO A 74 2.20 13.01 -6.71
N HIS A 75 1.05 12.61 -7.26
CA HIS A 75 0.53 11.25 -7.19
C HIS A 75 1.11 10.39 -8.33
N PHE A 76 1.01 9.06 -8.21
CA PHE A 76 1.32 8.11 -9.26
C PHE A 76 0.19 8.01 -10.28
N ASP A 77 -0.92 7.42 -9.90
CA ASP A 77 -2.02 7.06 -10.78
C ASP A 77 -3.35 7.72 -10.38
N ASP A 78 -3.55 7.97 -9.09
CA ASP A 78 -4.81 8.43 -8.51
C ASP A 78 -4.60 9.70 -7.68
N ILE A 79 -5.41 10.74 -7.93
CA ILE A 79 -5.31 12.01 -7.18
C ILE A 79 -5.52 11.83 -5.68
N ARG A 80 -6.26 10.80 -5.25
CA ARG A 80 -6.52 10.45 -3.86
C ARG A 80 -5.24 10.07 -3.09
N GLU A 81 -4.19 9.62 -3.79
CA GLU A 81 -2.90 9.31 -3.16
C GLU A 81 -2.29 10.51 -2.45
N ARG A 82 -2.64 11.73 -2.89
CA ARG A 82 -2.13 12.98 -2.32
C ARG A 82 -2.66 13.26 -0.92
N VAL A 83 -3.85 12.77 -0.60
CA VAL A 83 -4.58 13.07 0.63
C VAL A 83 -4.87 11.79 1.38
N ARG A 84 -4.29 11.65 2.56
CA ARG A 84 -4.47 10.46 3.39
C ARG A 84 -4.83 10.86 4.82
N ILE A 85 -5.65 10.04 5.46
CA ILE A 85 -5.89 10.08 6.91
C ILE A 85 -5.59 8.69 7.47
N ASP A 86 -4.74 8.62 8.48
CA ASP A 86 -4.29 7.36 9.10
C ASP A 86 -3.76 6.34 8.06
N GLY A 87 -3.06 6.84 7.04
CA GLY A 87 -2.50 6.05 5.94
C GLY A 87 -3.47 5.73 4.80
N ARG A 88 -4.78 5.91 4.96
CA ARG A 88 -5.82 5.64 3.94
C ARG A 88 -6.06 6.85 3.04
N LYS A 89 -6.26 6.60 1.75
CA LYS A 89 -6.61 7.64 0.76
C LYS A 89 -7.96 8.28 1.09
N ILE A 90 -8.14 9.55 0.74
CA ILE A 90 -9.45 10.20 0.69
C ILE A 90 -10.42 9.38 -0.15
N THR A 91 -11.69 9.28 0.27
CA THR A 91 -12.70 8.51 -0.46
C THR A 91 -13.10 9.19 -1.78
N GLU A 92 -13.58 8.42 -2.74
CA GLU A 92 -14.09 8.97 -4.01
C GLU A 92 -15.29 9.89 -3.76
N SER A 93 -16.15 9.48 -2.85
CA SER A 93 -17.30 10.29 -2.43
C SER A 93 -16.91 11.65 -1.86
N ALA A 94 -15.86 11.70 -1.03
CA ALA A 94 -15.36 12.96 -0.49
C ALA A 94 -14.76 13.88 -1.56
N VAL A 95 -14.06 13.30 -2.56
CA VAL A 95 -13.58 14.08 -3.72
C VAL A 95 -14.74 14.65 -4.52
N VAL A 96 -15.79 13.87 -4.75
CA VAL A 96 -17.00 14.33 -5.43
C VAL A 96 -17.68 15.45 -4.64
N GLU A 97 -17.88 15.26 -3.33
CA GLU A 97 -18.49 16.25 -2.44
C GLU A 97 -17.72 17.57 -2.47
N PHE A 98 -16.40 17.50 -2.32
CA PHE A 98 -15.56 18.70 -2.42
C PHE A 98 -15.73 19.42 -3.76
N VAL A 99 -15.66 18.70 -4.87
CA VAL A 99 -15.78 19.30 -6.21
C VAL A 99 -17.17 19.92 -6.42
N GLU A 100 -18.24 19.25 -5.99
CA GLU A 100 -19.60 19.80 -6.09
C GLU A 100 -19.75 21.09 -5.29
N GLU A 101 -19.15 21.16 -4.11
CA GLU A 101 -19.16 22.34 -3.26
C GLU A 101 -18.37 23.51 -3.86
N VAL A 102 -17.14 23.26 -4.36
CA VAL A 102 -16.25 24.34 -4.83
C VAL A 102 -16.43 24.72 -6.29
N ARG A 103 -16.99 23.86 -7.14
CA ARG A 103 -17.11 24.08 -8.59
C ARG A 103 -17.77 25.40 -8.96
N PRO A 104 -18.89 25.83 -8.35
CA PRO A 104 -19.50 27.13 -8.66
C PRO A 104 -18.56 28.30 -8.37
N PHE A 105 -17.77 28.24 -7.31
CA PHE A 105 -16.77 29.24 -6.94
C PHE A 105 -15.63 29.26 -7.96
N LEU A 106 -15.04 28.09 -8.29
CA LEU A 106 -13.92 27.95 -9.23
C LEU A 106 -14.29 28.43 -10.64
N VAL A 107 -15.50 28.09 -11.11
CA VAL A 107 -15.99 28.53 -12.42
C VAL A 107 -16.15 30.06 -12.45
N ARG A 108 -16.69 30.68 -11.41
CA ARG A 108 -16.83 32.12 -11.32
C ARG A 108 -15.48 32.84 -11.38
N ARG A 109 -14.50 32.38 -10.59
CA ARG A 109 -13.13 32.91 -10.59
C ARG A 109 -12.48 32.83 -11.98
N ALA A 110 -12.63 31.67 -12.65
CA ALA A 110 -12.11 31.50 -14.00
C ALA A 110 -12.73 32.48 -15.01
N VAL A 111 -14.04 32.78 -14.90
CA VAL A 111 -14.72 33.78 -15.73
C VAL A 111 -14.24 35.20 -15.44
N GLU A 112 -13.87 35.51 -14.21
CA GLU A 112 -13.32 36.80 -13.78
C GLU A 112 -11.84 36.98 -14.21
N GLY A 113 -11.20 35.93 -14.72
CA GLY A 113 -9.83 35.97 -15.21
C GLY A 113 -8.77 35.67 -14.14
N ASP A 114 -9.18 35.15 -12.99
CA ASP A 114 -8.33 34.80 -11.86
C ASP A 114 -8.60 33.34 -11.41
N PRO A 115 -8.25 32.36 -12.25
CA PRO A 115 -8.53 30.95 -12.00
C PRO A 115 -7.64 30.39 -10.90
N ILE A 116 -8.19 29.45 -10.13
CA ILE A 116 -7.44 28.63 -9.17
C ILE A 116 -6.75 27.47 -9.89
N THR A 117 -5.49 27.20 -9.54
CA THR A 117 -4.71 26.10 -10.12
C THR A 117 -5.10 24.74 -9.53
N SER A 118 -4.76 23.66 -10.23
CA SER A 118 -4.96 22.28 -9.73
C SER A 118 -4.25 22.05 -8.39
N PHE A 119 -3.06 22.65 -8.19
CA PHE A 119 -2.32 22.49 -6.94
C PHE A 119 -3.02 23.18 -5.76
N GLU A 120 -3.49 24.41 -5.95
CA GLU A 120 -4.26 25.14 -4.93
C GLU A 120 -5.56 24.40 -4.59
N ALA A 121 -6.29 23.92 -5.61
CA ALA A 121 -7.53 23.18 -5.40
C ALA A 121 -7.32 21.86 -4.63
N LEU A 122 -6.27 21.11 -4.96
CA LEU A 122 -5.92 19.86 -4.26
C LEU A 122 -5.39 20.10 -2.85
N THR A 123 -4.66 21.20 -2.62
CA THR A 123 -4.25 21.61 -1.28
C THR A 123 -5.49 22.00 -0.44
N ALA A 124 -6.40 22.79 -0.99
CA ALA A 124 -7.64 23.14 -0.31
C ALA A 124 -8.50 21.91 -0.01
N MET A 125 -8.58 20.95 -0.93
CA MET A 125 -9.27 19.67 -0.72
C MET A 125 -8.66 18.90 0.47
N SER A 126 -7.33 18.88 0.60
CA SER A 126 -6.67 18.20 1.72
C SER A 126 -7.01 18.86 3.06
N LEU A 127 -6.92 20.18 3.12
CA LEU A 127 -7.23 20.95 4.33
C LEU A 127 -8.72 20.83 4.71
N TRP A 128 -9.62 20.88 3.72
CA TRP A 128 -11.04 20.66 3.90
C TRP A 128 -11.34 19.25 4.46
N TYR A 129 -10.68 18.23 3.92
CA TYR A 129 -10.87 16.84 4.34
C TYR A 129 -10.33 16.59 5.74
N PHE A 130 -9.18 17.16 6.09
CA PHE A 130 -8.58 17.04 7.42
C PHE A 130 -9.44 17.67 8.50
N GLY A 131 -9.93 18.90 8.27
CA GLY A 131 -10.81 19.59 9.23
C GLY A 131 -12.14 18.86 9.45
N ARG A 132 -12.75 18.35 8.38
CA ARG A 132 -14.02 17.59 8.49
C ARG A 132 -13.88 16.21 9.12
N SER A 133 -12.67 15.69 9.16
CA SER A 133 -12.39 14.36 9.69
C SER A 133 -11.78 14.39 11.09
N ASP A 134 -11.81 15.53 11.78
CA ASP A 134 -11.26 15.70 13.14
C ASP A 134 -9.80 15.20 13.25
N VAL A 135 -8.95 15.55 12.27
CA VAL A 135 -7.51 15.22 12.27
C VAL A 135 -6.83 16.04 13.36
N ASP A 136 -6.05 15.36 14.21
CA ASP A 136 -5.25 16.02 15.26
C ASP A 136 -4.09 16.81 14.65
N VAL A 137 -3.32 16.14 13.78
CA VAL A 137 -2.09 16.67 13.16
C VAL A 137 -2.03 16.28 11.68
N ALA A 138 -1.79 17.24 10.81
CA ALA A 138 -1.58 16.98 9.39
C ALA A 138 -0.16 17.35 8.94
N VAL A 139 0.49 16.44 8.22
CA VAL A 139 1.82 16.63 7.65
C VAL A 139 1.69 17.03 6.18
N LEU A 140 2.20 18.22 5.84
CA LEU A 140 2.10 18.80 4.52
C LEU A 140 3.46 18.83 3.82
N GLU A 141 3.55 18.16 2.67
CA GLU A 141 4.67 18.32 1.75
C GLU A 141 4.48 19.61 0.96
N VAL A 142 5.41 20.55 1.09
CA VAL A 142 5.44 21.80 0.31
C VAL A 142 5.70 21.48 -1.16
N GLY A 143 4.90 22.02 -2.06
CA GLY A 143 5.07 21.79 -3.49
C GLY A 143 6.33 22.43 -4.04
N MET A 144 6.50 23.75 -3.82
CA MET A 144 7.65 24.51 -4.32
C MET A 144 7.94 25.73 -3.45
N GLY A 145 9.21 25.92 -3.10
CA GLY A 145 9.64 27.09 -2.29
C GLY A 145 9.20 26.98 -0.85
N GLY A 146 8.41 27.92 -0.40
CA GLY A 146 7.84 28.07 0.95
C GLY A 146 6.73 29.11 0.92
N ARG A 147 7.03 30.38 1.22
CA ARG A 147 6.07 31.48 1.43
C ARG A 147 4.98 31.64 0.35
N LEU A 148 5.25 31.32 -0.88
CA LEU A 148 4.34 31.44 -2.02
C LEU A 148 3.62 30.14 -2.36
N ASP A 149 3.91 29.05 -1.64
CA ASP A 149 3.29 27.76 -1.85
C ASP A 149 1.87 27.73 -1.26
N ALA A 150 0.97 27.01 -1.91
CA ALA A 150 -0.41 26.90 -1.45
C ALA A 150 -0.51 26.28 -0.04
N THR A 151 0.43 25.45 0.38
CA THR A 151 0.48 24.88 1.74
C THR A 151 0.81 25.91 2.81
N SER A 152 1.35 27.09 2.46
CA SER A 152 1.71 28.16 3.41
C SER A 152 0.54 29.05 3.84
N VAL A 153 -0.69 28.54 3.73
CA VAL A 153 -1.89 29.12 4.31
C VAL A 153 -2.09 28.75 5.77
N VAL A 154 -1.33 27.76 6.27
CA VAL A 154 -1.39 27.27 7.65
C VAL A 154 -0.21 27.81 8.48
N ASP A 155 -0.37 27.79 9.79
CA ASP A 155 0.70 28.12 10.75
C ASP A 155 1.21 26.81 11.36
N PRO A 156 2.41 26.31 10.96
CA PRO A 156 2.87 25.02 11.41
C PRO A 156 3.39 25.04 12.86
N VAL A 157 3.09 23.99 13.64
CA VAL A 157 3.66 23.78 14.99
C VAL A 157 5.09 23.21 14.92
N ALA A 158 5.45 22.58 13.80
CA ALA A 158 6.78 22.09 13.50
C ALA A 158 7.04 22.15 11.98
N ALA A 159 8.28 22.42 11.59
CA ALA A 159 8.62 22.43 10.16
C ALA A 159 10.06 21.98 9.91
N ALA A 160 10.29 21.50 8.67
CA ALA A 160 11.63 21.14 8.24
C ALA A 160 11.97 21.64 6.84
N VAL A 161 13.30 21.87 6.65
CA VAL A 161 13.93 21.96 5.33
C VAL A 161 14.87 20.77 5.17
N THR A 162 14.49 19.79 4.33
CA THR A 162 15.22 18.53 4.19
C THR A 162 16.59 18.71 3.54
N ALA A 163 16.61 19.04 2.27
CA ALA A 163 17.81 19.34 1.51
C ALA A 163 17.57 20.58 0.66
N VAL A 164 18.65 21.31 0.32
CA VAL A 164 18.61 22.46 -0.59
C VAL A 164 19.60 22.21 -1.72
N SER A 165 19.10 22.26 -2.95
CA SER A 165 19.91 22.19 -4.17
C SER A 165 19.38 23.18 -5.22
N LEU A 166 20.14 23.42 -6.27
CA LEU A 166 19.69 24.28 -7.37
C LEU A 166 18.57 23.57 -8.14
N GLU A 167 17.36 24.09 -7.98
CA GLU A 167 16.16 23.65 -8.66
C GLU A 167 15.18 24.83 -8.82
N HIS A 168 14.32 24.79 -9.82
CA HIS A 168 13.32 25.82 -10.07
C HIS A 168 13.92 27.24 -10.06
N THR A 169 15.13 27.40 -10.61
CA THR A 169 15.90 28.65 -10.57
C THR A 169 15.15 29.83 -11.20
N ASP A 170 14.32 29.56 -12.21
CA ASP A 170 13.46 30.57 -12.85
C ASP A 170 12.44 31.22 -11.89
N ILE A 171 12.14 30.58 -10.75
CA ILE A 171 11.11 31.00 -9.79
C ILE A 171 11.74 31.32 -8.42
N LEU A 172 12.63 30.46 -7.92
CA LEU A 172 13.16 30.54 -6.55
C LEU A 172 14.48 31.33 -6.45
N GLY A 173 15.09 31.66 -7.58
CA GLY A 173 16.37 32.38 -7.65
C GLY A 173 17.56 31.51 -8.09
N ASP A 174 18.64 32.15 -8.49
CA ASP A 174 19.78 31.53 -9.16
C ASP A 174 20.82 30.93 -8.20
N THR A 175 20.67 31.13 -6.88
CA THR A 175 21.65 30.69 -5.88
C THR A 175 21.05 29.82 -4.81
N LEU A 176 21.89 29.00 -4.14
CA LEU A 176 21.46 28.23 -2.96
C LEU A 176 20.92 29.13 -1.84
N ASP A 177 21.39 30.36 -1.74
CA ASP A 177 20.95 31.33 -0.75
C ASP A 177 19.54 31.83 -1.03
N ASP A 178 19.22 32.17 -2.28
CA ASP A 178 17.87 32.55 -2.69
C ASP A 178 16.86 31.42 -2.43
N ILE A 179 17.22 30.20 -2.84
CA ILE A 179 16.37 29.01 -2.68
C ILE A 179 16.17 28.69 -1.18
N ALA A 180 17.23 28.79 -0.36
CA ALA A 180 17.15 28.60 1.07
C ALA A 180 16.26 29.68 1.72
N ALA A 181 16.39 30.95 1.33
CA ALA A 181 15.56 32.05 1.82
C ALA A 181 14.06 31.79 1.63
N GLU A 182 13.67 31.26 0.46
CA GLU A 182 12.27 30.90 0.21
C GLU A 182 11.82 29.67 1.03
N LYS A 183 12.68 28.63 1.14
CA LYS A 183 12.30 27.38 1.83
C LYS A 183 12.18 27.55 3.35
N VAL A 184 13.02 28.40 3.97
CA VAL A 184 12.98 28.62 5.43
C VAL A 184 11.75 29.39 5.91
N THR A 185 10.98 29.98 5.00
CA THR A 185 9.75 30.72 5.35
C THR A 185 8.65 29.84 5.95
N VAL A 186 8.80 28.52 5.91
CA VAL A 186 7.93 27.55 6.60
C VAL A 186 8.27 27.40 8.10
N ALA A 187 9.32 28.10 8.59
CA ALA A 187 9.74 27.97 9.99
C ALA A 187 8.61 28.37 10.94
N PRO A 188 8.31 27.57 11.96
CA PRO A 188 7.30 27.90 12.96
C PRO A 188 7.81 29.03 13.88
N ASP A 189 6.86 29.77 14.49
CA ASP A 189 7.19 30.89 15.37
C ASP A 189 7.75 30.40 16.73
N ASP A 190 7.27 29.29 17.25
CA ASP A 190 7.49 28.83 18.63
C ASP A 190 8.40 27.57 18.73
N ALA A 191 8.94 27.06 17.61
CA ALA A 191 9.83 25.91 17.60
C ALA A 191 11.00 26.10 16.63
N PRO A 192 12.17 25.45 16.84
CA PRO A 192 13.27 25.52 15.89
C PRO A 192 12.93 24.82 14.58
N LEU A 193 13.35 25.41 13.46
CA LEU A 193 13.29 24.80 12.14
C LEU A 193 14.24 23.60 12.08
N VAL A 194 13.74 22.41 11.75
CA VAL A 194 14.57 21.23 11.58
C VAL A 194 15.20 21.20 10.20
N THR A 195 16.49 20.89 10.11
CA THR A 195 17.15 20.80 8.80
C THR A 195 18.11 19.63 8.67
N GLY A 196 18.00 18.94 7.52
CA GLY A 196 18.96 17.96 7.05
C GLY A 196 19.94 18.50 6.01
N ALA A 197 19.94 19.80 5.76
CA ALA A 197 20.88 20.43 4.81
C ALA A 197 22.34 20.31 5.29
N THR A 198 23.25 20.31 4.31
CA THR A 198 24.71 20.17 4.58
C THR A 198 25.49 21.30 3.93
N ASP A 199 26.72 21.46 4.37
CA ASP A 199 27.72 22.32 3.77
C ASP A 199 27.22 23.76 3.47
N GLU A 200 27.33 24.21 2.22
CA GLU A 200 26.91 25.52 1.79
C GLU A 200 25.40 25.74 1.92
N ALA A 201 24.60 24.67 1.69
CA ALA A 201 23.16 24.70 1.86
C ALA A 201 22.76 24.93 3.32
N LEU A 202 23.42 24.27 4.28
CA LEU A 202 23.21 24.51 5.71
C LEU A 202 23.60 25.95 6.11
N ALA A 203 24.72 26.44 5.59
CA ALA A 203 25.12 27.82 5.83
C ALA A 203 24.07 28.82 5.28
N ALA A 204 23.46 28.54 4.15
CA ALA A 204 22.37 29.34 3.59
C ALA A 204 21.10 29.27 4.47
N VAL A 205 20.67 28.08 4.89
CA VAL A 205 19.52 27.93 5.81
C VAL A 205 19.74 28.74 7.10
N ARG A 206 20.89 28.63 7.73
CA ARG A 206 21.24 29.36 8.97
C ARG A 206 21.31 30.89 8.83
N ARG A 207 21.50 31.40 7.62
CA ARG A 207 21.46 32.87 7.39
C ARG A 207 20.03 33.42 7.45
N HIS A 208 19.05 32.60 7.10
CA HIS A 208 17.66 33.01 6.96
C HIS A 208 16.73 32.51 8.06
N ALA A 209 17.10 31.44 8.75
CA ALA A 209 16.37 30.91 9.90
C ALA A 209 17.05 31.36 11.21
N THR A 210 16.24 31.89 12.14
CA THR A 210 16.74 32.43 13.43
C THR A 210 17.09 31.35 14.44
N ASP A 211 16.39 30.23 14.38
CA ASP A 211 16.60 29.05 15.24
C ASP A 211 16.53 27.77 14.39
N THR A 212 17.59 26.97 14.43
CA THR A 212 17.68 25.74 13.63
C THR A 212 18.17 24.58 14.44
N LEU A 213 17.50 23.42 14.30
CA LEU A 213 17.95 22.14 14.80
C LEU A 213 18.45 21.30 13.63
N THR A 214 19.71 20.90 13.67
CA THR A 214 20.40 20.22 12.58
C THR A 214 20.41 18.70 12.77
N VAL A 215 20.13 17.97 11.68
CA VAL A 215 20.21 16.52 11.62
C VAL A 215 21.27 16.09 10.61
N GLY A 216 22.23 15.29 11.04
CA GLY A 216 23.36 14.93 10.18
C GLY A 216 24.22 13.80 10.74
N VAL A 217 25.28 13.46 10.03
CA VAL A 217 26.26 12.47 10.49
C VAL A 217 27.22 13.06 11.52
N ALA A 218 27.82 12.24 12.38
CA ALA A 218 28.70 12.69 13.46
C ALA A 218 29.86 13.60 13.02
N ALA A 219 30.36 13.42 11.80
CA ALA A 219 31.42 14.27 11.22
C ALA A 219 31.00 15.73 10.99
N GLU A 220 29.70 15.99 10.87
CA GLU A 220 29.11 17.32 10.65
C GLU A 220 28.82 18.05 11.97
N SER A 221 28.97 17.37 13.12
CA SER A 221 28.64 17.88 14.46
C SER A 221 27.22 18.47 14.57
N PRO A 222 26.17 17.71 14.17
CA PRO A 222 24.79 18.16 14.22
C PRO A 222 24.24 18.10 15.66
N ASP A 223 23.06 18.71 15.86
CA ASP A 223 22.30 18.60 17.13
C ASP A 223 21.75 17.20 17.33
N VAL A 224 21.31 16.55 16.23
CA VAL A 224 20.87 15.14 16.21
C VAL A 224 21.72 14.36 15.22
N THR A 225 22.40 13.36 15.73
CA THR A 225 23.29 12.51 14.93
C THR A 225 22.52 11.33 14.33
N VAL A 226 22.71 11.10 13.04
CA VAL A 226 22.24 9.90 12.36
C VAL A 226 23.40 9.03 11.92
N ARG A 227 23.27 7.72 12.04
CA ARG A 227 24.18 6.72 11.48
C ARG A 227 23.40 5.82 10.56
N TYR A 228 23.92 5.61 9.38
CA TYR A 228 23.43 4.65 8.41
C TYR A 228 24.29 3.40 8.48
N ASP A 229 23.68 2.25 8.74
CA ASP A 229 24.38 0.97 8.95
C ASP A 229 24.39 0.07 7.71
N GLY A 230 23.91 0.60 6.56
CA GLY A 230 23.83 -0.11 5.29
C GLY A 230 22.52 -0.90 5.14
N VAL A 231 22.41 -1.58 4.02
CA VAL A 231 21.28 -2.45 3.69
C VAL A 231 21.34 -3.70 4.57
N VAL A 232 20.25 -3.98 5.29
CA VAL A 232 20.15 -5.13 6.21
C VAL A 232 19.55 -6.35 5.50
N ASN A 233 18.57 -6.09 4.64
CA ASN A 233 17.97 -7.05 3.74
C ASN A 233 17.65 -6.31 2.43
N HIS A 234 17.11 -6.98 1.43
CA HIS A 234 16.88 -6.34 0.13
C HIS A 234 16.00 -5.09 0.17
N THR A 235 15.20 -4.89 1.22
CA THR A 235 14.17 -3.84 1.29
C THR A 235 14.33 -2.88 2.46
N GLU A 236 15.18 -3.17 3.44
CA GLU A 236 15.37 -2.33 4.63
C GLU A 236 16.84 -1.98 4.85
N ALA A 237 17.06 -0.83 5.44
CA ALA A 237 18.40 -0.38 5.87
C ALA A 237 18.41 -0.05 7.37
N GLY A 238 19.54 -0.34 8.03
CA GLY A 238 19.76 -0.03 9.44
C GLY A 238 20.02 1.45 9.64
N VAL A 239 19.40 2.04 10.68
CA VAL A 239 19.53 3.46 11.02
C VAL A 239 19.58 3.61 12.53
N ALA A 240 20.55 4.39 13.02
CA ALA A 240 20.58 4.86 14.40
C ALA A 240 20.45 6.38 14.44
N ILE A 241 19.60 6.89 15.34
CA ILE A 241 19.35 8.32 15.54
C ILE A 241 19.63 8.61 17.00
N THR A 242 20.45 9.63 17.27
CA THR A 242 20.88 9.98 18.63
C THR A 242 20.78 11.48 18.85
N ALA A 243 19.97 11.89 19.81
CA ALA A 243 19.86 13.24 20.32
C ALA A 243 20.48 13.31 21.75
N ALA A 244 20.40 14.46 22.39
CA ALA A 244 20.98 14.66 23.72
C ALA A 244 20.30 13.84 24.84
N ASP A 245 18.99 13.59 24.70
CA ASP A 245 18.11 13.01 25.72
C ASP A 245 17.34 11.76 25.27
N TRP A 246 17.47 11.38 23.99
CA TRP A 246 16.84 10.18 23.44
C TRP A 246 17.69 9.59 22.31
N GLY A 247 17.44 8.32 22.00
CA GLY A 247 18.07 7.65 20.87
C GLY A 247 17.32 6.40 20.48
N VAL A 248 17.41 6.04 19.20
CA VAL A 248 16.74 4.86 18.64
C VAL A 248 17.63 4.19 17.62
N GLU A 249 17.66 2.86 17.65
CA GLU A 249 18.16 2.02 16.57
C GLU A 249 16.99 1.30 15.95
N THR A 250 16.86 1.41 14.62
CA THR A 250 15.72 0.87 13.87
C THR A 250 16.12 0.54 12.44
N ARG A 251 15.17 0.08 11.66
CA ARG A 251 15.29 -0.08 10.21
C ARG A 251 14.33 0.86 9.50
N VAL A 252 14.65 1.23 8.29
CA VAL A 252 13.77 2.00 7.41
C VAL A 252 13.54 1.24 6.10
N PRO A 253 12.29 1.13 5.60
CA PRO A 253 11.96 0.38 4.39
C PRO A 253 12.22 1.18 3.12
N MET A 254 13.19 2.05 3.16
CA MET A 254 13.68 2.88 2.07
C MET A 254 15.21 2.94 2.18
N PRO A 255 15.96 2.06 1.50
CA PRO A 255 17.41 2.04 1.54
C PRO A 255 18.05 3.34 1.06
N GLY A 256 19.25 3.63 1.61
CA GLY A 256 20.08 4.77 1.23
C GLY A 256 20.40 5.71 2.40
N ALA A 257 21.65 6.16 2.46
CA ALA A 257 22.14 7.01 3.55
C ALA A 257 21.37 8.34 3.67
N TYR A 258 20.83 8.87 2.58
CA TYR A 258 19.99 10.07 2.59
C TYR A 258 18.64 9.83 3.30
N GLN A 259 18.13 8.61 3.27
CA GLN A 259 16.90 8.24 3.98
C GLN A 259 17.12 8.15 5.50
N ALA A 260 18.31 7.77 5.95
CA ALA A 260 18.65 7.85 7.37
C ALA A 260 18.58 9.30 7.89
N ARG A 261 19.01 10.27 7.08
CA ARG A 261 18.88 11.70 7.40
C ARG A 261 17.42 12.15 7.42
N ASN A 262 16.64 11.74 6.43
CA ASN A 262 15.19 12.00 6.40
C ASN A 262 14.48 11.39 7.62
N ALA A 263 14.88 10.19 8.05
CA ALA A 263 14.37 9.54 9.27
C ALA A 263 14.71 10.32 10.54
N GLY A 264 15.91 10.85 10.62
CA GLY A 264 16.32 11.74 11.74
C GLY A 264 15.49 13.02 11.78
N VAL A 265 15.26 13.67 10.63
CA VAL A 265 14.40 14.87 10.52
C VAL A 265 12.97 14.52 10.95
N ALA A 266 12.42 13.41 10.47
CA ALA A 266 11.07 12.97 10.81
C ALA A 266 10.90 12.67 12.31
N ALA A 267 11.89 12.00 12.91
CA ALA A 267 11.90 11.70 14.34
C ALA A 267 11.88 12.97 15.19
N VAL A 268 12.67 13.99 14.80
CA VAL A 268 12.69 15.29 15.50
C VAL A 268 11.35 16.01 15.35
N LEU A 269 10.80 16.08 14.15
CA LEU A 269 9.48 16.70 13.90
C LEU A 269 8.38 16.05 14.73
N ALA A 270 8.31 14.72 14.74
CA ALA A 270 7.34 14.00 15.54
C ALA A 270 7.49 14.28 17.05
N ARG A 271 8.71 14.42 17.54
CA ARG A 271 8.98 14.80 18.93
C ARG A 271 8.69 16.27 19.24
N GLN A 272 8.86 17.17 18.28
CA GLN A 272 8.41 18.56 18.45
C GLN A 272 6.89 18.63 18.64
N VAL A 273 6.13 17.86 17.87
CA VAL A 273 4.67 17.79 17.97
C VAL A 273 4.23 17.08 19.25
N GLY A 274 4.74 15.87 19.49
CA GLY A 274 4.21 14.98 20.52
C GLY A 274 4.97 14.97 21.84
N ALA A 275 6.12 15.62 21.93
CA ALA A 275 7.00 15.64 23.12
C ALA A 275 7.13 14.24 23.76
N ASP A 276 6.75 14.09 25.04
CA ASP A 276 6.83 12.84 25.78
C ASP A 276 5.83 11.75 25.31
N ARG A 277 4.78 12.13 24.58
CA ARG A 277 3.83 11.19 23.97
C ARG A 277 4.48 10.36 22.87
N VAL A 278 5.44 10.92 22.13
CA VAL A 278 6.21 10.19 21.12
C VAL A 278 7.40 9.51 21.79
N THR A 279 7.27 8.23 22.07
CA THR A 279 8.30 7.39 22.71
C THR A 279 9.30 6.83 21.68
N GLU A 280 10.42 6.26 22.16
CA GLU A 280 11.39 5.56 21.32
C GLU A 280 10.76 4.36 20.58
N ALA A 281 9.82 3.66 21.21
CA ALA A 281 9.06 2.58 20.57
C ALA A 281 8.21 3.08 19.42
N HIS A 282 7.56 4.26 19.54
CA HIS A 282 6.79 4.87 18.44
C HIS A 282 7.72 5.31 17.30
N LEU A 283 8.90 5.84 17.60
CA LEU A 283 9.92 6.16 16.58
C LEU A 283 10.36 4.91 15.84
N THR A 284 10.67 3.82 16.58
CA THR A 284 11.12 2.56 15.98
C THR A 284 10.08 2.00 15.03
N ARG A 285 8.84 1.81 15.48
CA ARG A 285 7.77 1.24 14.66
C ARG A 285 7.37 2.18 13.52
N GLY A 286 7.14 3.45 13.81
CA GLY A 286 6.70 4.41 12.80
C GLY A 286 7.69 4.58 11.65
N LEU A 287 8.99 4.62 11.93
CA LEU A 287 10.03 4.67 10.89
C LEU A 287 10.06 3.38 10.06
N ARG A 288 9.90 2.23 10.70
CA ARG A 288 9.94 0.95 10.02
C ARG A 288 8.67 0.67 9.18
N ASN A 289 7.53 1.26 9.57
CA ASN A 289 6.26 1.19 8.84
C ASN A 289 6.08 2.27 7.76
N ALA A 290 7.05 3.15 7.61
CA ALA A 290 6.98 4.27 6.67
C ALA A 290 7.34 3.86 5.24
N HIS A 291 6.70 2.83 4.68
CA HIS A 291 6.87 2.47 3.29
C HIS A 291 6.39 3.61 2.36
N TRP A 292 7.21 3.93 1.33
CA TRP A 292 6.90 4.95 0.35
C TRP A 292 7.27 4.50 -1.05
N PRO A 293 6.29 4.17 -1.91
CA PRO A 293 6.54 3.65 -3.25
C PRO A 293 7.44 4.55 -4.10
N GLY A 294 8.27 3.92 -4.94
CA GLY A 294 9.16 4.61 -5.87
C GLY A 294 10.30 5.38 -5.19
N ARG A 295 10.71 4.98 -4.00
CA ARG A 295 11.90 5.48 -3.29
C ARG A 295 12.82 4.33 -2.98
N PHE A 296 13.70 4.01 -3.92
CA PHE A 296 14.54 2.82 -3.95
C PHE A 296 13.73 1.56 -3.61
N GLU A 297 12.63 1.38 -4.32
CA GLU A 297 11.68 0.30 -4.11
C GLU A 297 12.18 -0.95 -4.84
N VAL A 298 12.59 -1.97 -4.09
CA VAL A 298 12.92 -3.29 -4.64
C VAL A 298 11.62 -4.05 -4.82
N VAL A 299 11.29 -4.43 -6.05
CA VAL A 299 10.02 -5.10 -6.40
C VAL A 299 10.20 -6.56 -6.82
N GLU A 300 11.41 -6.94 -7.22
CA GLU A 300 11.81 -8.33 -7.51
C GLU A 300 13.26 -8.53 -7.06
N ARG A 301 13.66 -9.78 -6.84
CA ARG A 301 15.01 -10.12 -6.38
C ARG A 301 15.86 -10.81 -7.43
N ASP A 302 15.26 -11.64 -8.28
CA ASP A 302 15.92 -12.49 -9.27
C ASP A 302 15.25 -12.34 -10.65
N PRO A 303 15.68 -11.37 -11.50
CA PRO A 303 16.73 -10.36 -11.31
C PRO A 303 16.32 -9.29 -10.29
N LEU A 304 17.31 -8.62 -9.70
CA LEU A 304 17.04 -7.49 -8.81
C LEU A 304 16.36 -6.36 -9.59
N VAL A 305 15.11 -6.03 -9.28
CA VAL A 305 14.40 -4.92 -9.93
C VAL A 305 14.17 -3.79 -8.94
N VAL A 306 14.70 -2.61 -9.24
CA VAL A 306 14.64 -1.41 -8.40
C VAL A 306 13.90 -0.29 -9.13
N LEU A 307 12.94 0.33 -8.44
CA LEU A 307 12.20 1.49 -8.91
C LEU A 307 12.56 2.72 -8.07
N ASP A 308 13.09 3.79 -8.69
CA ASP A 308 13.37 5.04 -7.98
C ASP A 308 12.99 6.28 -8.79
N GLY A 309 12.29 7.20 -8.16
CA GLY A 309 11.80 8.44 -8.75
C GLY A 309 12.84 9.57 -8.85
N ALA A 310 14.14 9.27 -8.79
CA ALA A 310 15.20 10.24 -8.98
C ALA A 310 15.05 10.95 -10.33
N HIS A 311 15.08 12.29 -10.31
CA HIS A 311 14.79 13.12 -11.47
C HIS A 311 15.66 14.41 -11.51
N ASN A 312 16.73 14.43 -10.74
CA ASN A 312 17.78 15.45 -10.78
C ASN A 312 19.15 14.80 -10.48
N PRO A 313 20.26 15.45 -10.79
CA PRO A 313 21.59 14.85 -10.66
C PRO A 313 21.91 14.36 -9.25
N GLY A 314 21.58 15.12 -8.20
CA GLY A 314 21.85 14.76 -6.81
C GLY A 314 21.06 13.54 -6.36
N ALA A 315 19.80 13.38 -6.82
CA ALA A 315 19.01 12.20 -6.55
C ALA A 315 19.56 10.97 -7.31
N CYS A 316 19.97 11.11 -8.56
CA CYS A 316 20.61 10.05 -9.33
C CYS A 316 21.92 9.57 -8.68
N GLU A 317 22.73 10.50 -8.15
CA GLU A 317 23.93 10.15 -7.38
C GLU A 317 23.61 9.37 -6.10
N ALA A 318 22.54 9.74 -5.40
CA ALA A 318 22.08 9.04 -4.19
C ALA A 318 21.63 7.61 -4.51
N VAL A 319 20.88 7.43 -5.60
CA VAL A 319 20.47 6.10 -6.10
C VAL A 319 21.69 5.27 -6.48
N ALA A 320 22.64 5.83 -7.20
CA ALA A 320 23.87 5.14 -7.60
C ALA A 320 24.68 4.64 -6.38
N LYS A 321 24.77 5.45 -5.32
CA LYS A 321 25.44 5.09 -4.06
C LYS A 321 24.71 3.97 -3.35
N THR A 322 23.39 4.01 -3.31
CA THR A 322 22.56 2.98 -2.67
C THR A 322 22.64 1.68 -3.45
N LEU A 323 22.57 1.74 -4.79
CA LEU A 323 22.64 0.56 -5.64
C LEU A 323 23.98 -0.17 -5.50
N ALA A 324 25.07 0.56 -5.23
CA ALA A 324 26.39 -0.02 -5.00
C ALA A 324 26.52 -0.86 -3.71
N GLU A 325 25.49 -0.86 -2.85
CA GLU A 325 25.41 -1.71 -1.67
C GLU A 325 24.77 -3.09 -1.98
N TYR A 326 24.26 -3.29 -3.21
CA TYR A 326 23.68 -4.55 -3.67
C TYR A 326 24.65 -5.31 -4.57
N ASP A 327 24.61 -6.62 -4.46
CA ASP A 327 25.38 -7.51 -5.34
C ASP A 327 24.56 -7.76 -6.61
N TYR A 328 25.15 -7.52 -7.77
CA TYR A 328 24.60 -7.87 -9.10
C TYR A 328 25.73 -7.91 -10.15
N ASP A 329 25.55 -8.69 -11.21
CA ASP A 329 26.57 -8.88 -12.26
C ASP A 329 26.51 -7.78 -13.31
N ALA A 330 25.34 -7.48 -13.85
CA ALA A 330 25.14 -6.45 -14.85
C ALA A 330 23.95 -5.54 -14.53
N LEU A 331 24.04 -4.27 -14.95
CA LEU A 331 22.94 -3.30 -14.81
C LEU A 331 22.21 -3.09 -16.14
N HIS A 332 20.89 -3.25 -16.11
CA HIS A 332 19.98 -2.89 -17.20
C HIS A 332 19.16 -1.68 -16.79
N LEU A 333 19.34 -0.56 -17.51
CA LEU A 333 18.72 0.71 -17.14
C LEU A 333 17.50 1.01 -18.00
N VAL A 334 16.38 1.31 -17.37
CA VAL A 334 15.18 1.90 -17.97
C VAL A 334 15.12 3.36 -17.54
N PHE A 335 15.27 4.28 -18.51
CA PHE A 335 15.38 5.70 -18.23
C PHE A 335 14.28 6.49 -18.94
N GLY A 336 13.45 7.19 -18.13
CA GLY A 336 12.39 8.05 -18.64
C GLY A 336 12.30 9.36 -17.86
N ALA A 337 12.53 10.51 -18.50
CA ALA A 337 12.62 11.81 -17.84
C ALA A 337 11.72 12.88 -18.50
N MET A 338 11.52 13.98 -17.79
CA MET A 338 10.80 15.15 -18.32
C MET A 338 11.75 16.04 -19.14
N HIS A 339 11.21 16.73 -20.16
CA HIS A 339 12.02 17.54 -21.09
C HIS A 339 12.76 18.72 -20.45
N ASP A 340 12.29 19.20 -19.28
CA ASP A 340 12.84 20.35 -18.55
C ASP A 340 14.01 19.98 -17.61
N LYS A 341 14.46 18.72 -17.59
CA LYS A 341 15.52 18.24 -16.69
C LYS A 341 16.90 18.26 -17.36
N ASP A 342 17.93 18.39 -16.53
CA ASP A 342 19.33 18.26 -16.97
C ASP A 342 19.69 16.79 -17.17
N HIS A 343 19.28 16.26 -18.33
CA HIS A 343 19.48 14.84 -18.67
C HIS A 343 20.95 14.45 -18.63
N ARG A 344 21.86 15.35 -19.07
CA ARG A 344 23.26 15.01 -19.13
C ARG A 344 23.88 14.81 -17.75
N SER A 345 23.63 15.72 -16.83
CA SER A 345 24.15 15.61 -15.47
C SER A 345 23.48 14.47 -14.70
N MET A 346 22.21 14.14 -15.00
CA MET A 346 21.54 12.96 -14.43
C MET A 346 22.20 11.68 -14.90
N VAL A 347 22.47 11.55 -16.20
CA VAL A 347 23.11 10.37 -16.81
C VAL A 347 24.56 10.22 -16.29
N ASP A 348 25.31 11.30 -16.18
CA ASP A 348 26.70 11.28 -15.67
C ASP A 348 26.76 10.86 -14.18
N ALA A 349 25.66 11.02 -13.42
CA ALA A 349 25.55 10.62 -12.02
C ALA A 349 25.13 9.15 -11.82
N LEU A 350 24.62 8.48 -12.86
CA LEU A 350 24.20 7.08 -12.79
C LEU A 350 25.37 6.12 -13.07
N PRO A 351 25.31 4.86 -12.58
CA PRO A 351 26.31 3.86 -12.92
C PRO A 351 26.28 3.50 -14.42
N ALA A 352 27.41 3.10 -14.96
CA ALA A 352 27.45 2.56 -16.31
C ALA A 352 26.64 1.25 -16.39
N ALA A 353 25.77 1.14 -17.39
CA ALA A 353 24.88 0.01 -17.57
C ALA A 353 25.30 -0.88 -18.77
N ALA A 354 25.07 -2.18 -18.67
CA ALA A 354 25.25 -3.14 -19.77
C ALA A 354 24.26 -2.85 -20.91
N SER A 355 23.08 -2.37 -20.58
CA SER A 355 22.11 -1.88 -21.56
C SER A 355 21.25 -0.76 -21.01
N VAL A 356 20.86 0.16 -21.89
CA VAL A 356 19.98 1.29 -21.59
C VAL A 356 18.78 1.27 -22.53
N ARG A 357 17.61 1.44 -21.97
CA ARG A 357 16.34 1.61 -22.69
C ARG A 357 15.75 2.97 -22.35
N ALA A 358 15.93 3.93 -23.26
CA ALA A 358 15.33 5.25 -23.12
C ALA A 358 13.85 5.18 -23.53
N CYS A 359 12.97 5.71 -22.69
CA CYS A 359 11.53 5.68 -22.91
C CYS A 359 10.86 6.99 -22.49
N ALA A 360 9.59 7.16 -22.88
CA ALA A 360 8.80 8.32 -22.49
C ALA A 360 7.58 7.87 -21.68
N PRO A 361 7.42 8.37 -20.43
CA PRO A 361 6.15 8.25 -19.73
C PRO A 361 5.01 8.90 -20.55
N ALA A 362 3.78 8.44 -20.34
CA ALA A 362 2.61 8.91 -21.09
C ALA A 362 2.17 10.34 -20.68
N LEU A 363 3.06 11.31 -20.80
CA LEU A 363 2.87 12.72 -20.48
C LEU A 363 3.33 13.61 -21.62
N GLU A 364 2.61 14.72 -21.86
CA GLU A 364 2.99 15.71 -22.91
C GLU A 364 4.38 16.33 -22.68
N ARG A 365 4.78 16.50 -21.42
CA ARG A 365 6.09 17.05 -21.05
C ARG A 365 7.21 16.02 -20.91
N ALA A 366 6.97 14.75 -21.28
CA ALA A 366 8.05 13.76 -21.31
C ALA A 366 9.09 14.13 -22.39
N ALA A 367 10.35 13.85 -22.11
CA ALA A 367 11.41 13.99 -23.09
C ALA A 367 11.28 12.94 -24.18
N ASP A 368 11.66 13.30 -25.41
CA ASP A 368 11.73 12.33 -26.52
C ASP A 368 12.76 11.22 -26.18
N PRO A 369 12.41 9.93 -26.30
CA PRO A 369 13.34 8.84 -26.05
C PRO A 369 14.65 8.92 -26.84
N ALA A 370 14.64 9.49 -28.04
CA ALA A 370 15.84 9.67 -28.84
C ALA A 370 16.78 10.72 -28.21
N VAL A 371 16.24 11.78 -27.59
CA VAL A 371 17.03 12.79 -26.87
C VAL A 371 17.66 12.16 -25.63
N LEU A 372 16.91 11.35 -24.89
CA LEU A 372 17.42 10.64 -23.73
C LEU A 372 18.49 9.61 -24.11
N ALA A 373 18.27 8.83 -25.17
CA ALA A 373 19.27 7.87 -25.68
C ALA A 373 20.58 8.55 -26.06
N ALA A 374 20.51 9.70 -26.76
CA ALA A 374 21.69 10.47 -27.15
C ALA A 374 22.51 10.98 -25.93
N ALA A 375 21.87 11.24 -24.78
CA ALA A 375 22.59 11.60 -23.55
C ALA A 375 23.47 10.46 -23.02
N PHE A 376 23.12 9.21 -23.28
CA PHE A 376 23.89 8.02 -22.87
C PHE A 376 25.01 7.64 -23.83
N GLU A 377 24.98 8.05 -25.11
CA GLU A 377 25.94 7.59 -26.12
C GLU A 377 27.41 7.92 -25.81
N THR A 378 27.67 8.90 -24.94
CA THR A 378 29.03 9.40 -24.61
C THR A 378 29.53 8.93 -23.23
N THR A 379 28.79 8.10 -22.51
CA THR A 379 29.03 7.78 -21.07
C THR A 379 29.52 6.34 -20.81
N GLY A 380 29.98 5.62 -21.84
CA GLY A 380 30.62 4.31 -21.68
C GLY A 380 29.64 3.16 -21.37
N ASN A 381 28.34 3.40 -21.57
CA ASN A 381 27.33 2.37 -21.48
C ASN A 381 27.42 1.35 -22.61
N GLY A 382 26.83 0.15 -22.42
CA GLY A 382 26.73 -0.88 -23.44
C GLY A 382 25.73 -0.51 -24.54
N SER A 383 24.74 -1.38 -24.80
CA SER A 383 23.73 -1.08 -25.83
C SER A 383 22.75 -0.01 -25.38
N VAL A 384 22.55 1.02 -26.18
CA VAL A 384 21.54 2.07 -25.93
C VAL A 384 20.45 1.96 -26.98
N THR A 385 19.20 1.82 -26.55
CA THR A 385 18.03 1.67 -27.43
C THR A 385 16.89 2.57 -26.94
N THR A 386 15.90 2.79 -27.79
CA THR A 386 14.66 3.47 -27.42
C THR A 386 13.50 2.50 -27.39
N ALA A 387 12.57 2.68 -26.46
CA ALA A 387 11.33 1.93 -26.39
C ALA A 387 10.11 2.87 -26.49
N PRO A 388 8.97 2.38 -27.03
CA PRO A 388 7.79 3.24 -27.25
C PRO A 388 7.07 3.62 -25.96
N THR A 389 7.21 2.83 -24.90
CA THR A 389 6.57 3.03 -23.58
C THR A 389 7.51 2.56 -22.46
N VAL A 390 7.23 2.99 -21.25
CA VAL A 390 7.94 2.51 -20.04
C VAL A 390 7.74 1.01 -19.86
N ALA A 391 6.52 0.51 -20.07
CA ALA A 391 6.21 -0.93 -19.97
C ALA A 391 7.04 -1.76 -20.95
N ALA A 392 7.10 -1.37 -22.23
CA ALA A 392 7.93 -2.06 -23.22
C ALA A 392 9.43 -2.00 -22.87
N ALA A 393 9.91 -0.86 -22.38
CA ALA A 393 11.30 -0.72 -21.94
C ALA A 393 11.64 -1.66 -20.77
N LEU A 394 10.71 -1.79 -19.81
CA LEU A 394 10.86 -2.66 -18.66
C LEU A 394 10.83 -4.15 -19.06
N ASP A 395 9.86 -4.55 -19.89
CA ASP A 395 9.77 -5.94 -20.38
C ASP A 395 11.02 -6.35 -21.17
N ASP A 396 11.52 -5.47 -22.05
CA ASP A 396 12.76 -5.69 -22.77
C ASP A 396 13.97 -5.76 -21.82
N ALA A 397 14.01 -4.95 -20.76
CA ALA A 397 15.11 -4.96 -19.79
C ALA A 397 15.12 -6.27 -18.99
N ARG A 398 13.94 -6.67 -18.47
CA ARG A 398 13.79 -7.91 -17.72
C ARG A 398 14.06 -9.17 -18.57
N THR A 399 13.66 -9.15 -19.84
CA THR A 399 13.96 -10.26 -20.78
C THR A 399 15.46 -10.38 -21.08
N ALA A 400 16.18 -9.27 -21.02
CA ALA A 400 17.62 -9.26 -21.28
C ALA A 400 18.47 -9.54 -20.04
N ALA A 401 17.89 -9.44 -18.84
CA ALA A 401 18.57 -9.65 -17.57
C ALA A 401 18.62 -11.15 -17.21
N ASP A 402 19.78 -11.59 -16.77
CA ASP A 402 19.96 -12.88 -16.11
C ASP A 402 19.52 -12.76 -14.62
N PRO A 403 19.26 -13.88 -13.90
CA PRO A 403 18.81 -13.83 -12.49
C PRO A 403 19.71 -13.02 -11.55
N ASP A 404 21.03 -13.01 -11.79
CA ASP A 404 22.02 -12.29 -10.98
C ASP A 404 22.24 -10.82 -11.44
N ASP A 405 21.42 -10.32 -12.37
CA ASP A 405 21.50 -8.95 -12.88
C ASP A 405 20.59 -7.99 -12.10
N CYS A 406 20.77 -6.69 -12.38
CA CYS A 406 19.91 -5.63 -11.85
C CYS A 406 19.19 -4.88 -12.98
N VAL A 407 17.90 -4.66 -12.81
CA VAL A 407 17.09 -3.75 -13.64
C VAL A 407 16.74 -2.52 -12.80
N LEU A 408 17.20 -1.34 -13.20
CA LEU A 408 16.88 -0.07 -12.53
C LEU A 408 15.96 0.79 -13.40
N VAL A 409 14.79 1.16 -12.86
CA VAL A 409 13.91 2.16 -13.49
C VAL A 409 14.08 3.49 -12.79
N VAL A 410 14.47 4.54 -13.54
CA VAL A 410 14.81 5.84 -12.97
C VAL A 410 14.60 7.00 -13.98
N GLY A 411 14.70 8.21 -13.49
CA GLY A 411 14.65 9.45 -14.30
C GLY A 411 13.39 10.29 -14.08
N SER A 412 12.32 9.68 -13.59
CA SER A 412 11.08 10.40 -13.29
C SER A 412 10.17 9.53 -12.40
N LEU A 413 9.52 10.15 -11.42
CA LEU A 413 8.49 9.48 -10.63
C LEU A 413 7.35 8.93 -11.51
N PHE A 414 7.11 9.53 -12.65
CA PHE A 414 6.08 9.12 -13.59
C PHE A 414 6.47 7.88 -14.41
N ALA A 415 7.75 7.72 -14.74
CA ALA A 415 8.25 6.48 -15.33
C ALA A 415 8.15 5.34 -14.31
N VAL A 416 8.50 5.61 -13.05
CA VAL A 416 8.36 4.65 -11.96
C VAL A 416 6.90 4.26 -11.74
N ALA A 417 5.97 5.20 -11.75
CA ALA A 417 4.54 4.92 -11.63
C ALA A 417 4.05 3.94 -12.71
N GLU A 418 4.40 4.19 -13.98
CA GLU A 418 4.03 3.30 -15.09
C GLU A 418 4.68 1.90 -14.99
N ALA A 419 5.96 1.85 -14.59
CA ALA A 419 6.66 0.59 -14.37
C ALA A 419 6.05 -0.22 -13.22
N ARG A 420 5.74 0.45 -12.10
CA ARG A 420 5.20 -0.16 -10.87
C ARG A 420 3.85 -0.85 -11.10
N ARG A 421 3.07 -0.42 -12.09
CA ARG A 421 1.78 -1.03 -12.45
C ARG A 421 1.89 -2.52 -12.72
N ARG A 422 3.04 -3.03 -13.14
CA ARG A 422 3.28 -4.46 -13.33
C ARG A 422 3.03 -5.27 -12.04
N TRP A 423 3.39 -4.72 -10.89
CA TRP A 423 3.30 -5.38 -9.57
C TRP A 423 2.13 -4.90 -8.70
N SER A 424 1.54 -3.75 -9.00
CA SER A 424 0.47 -3.15 -8.21
C SER A 424 -0.91 -3.22 -8.84
N ARG A 425 -1.01 -3.65 -10.12
CA ARG A 425 -2.28 -3.72 -10.82
C ARG A 425 -2.89 -5.10 -10.65
N LEU A 426 -4.15 -5.14 -10.25
CA LEU A 426 -4.91 -6.37 -10.07
C LEU A 426 -6.07 -6.44 -11.06
N ALA A 427 -6.35 -7.64 -11.57
CA ALA A 427 -7.59 -7.97 -12.27
C ALA A 427 -8.55 -8.61 -11.26
N VAL A 428 -9.63 -7.92 -10.94
CA VAL A 428 -10.63 -8.40 -9.99
C VAL A 428 -11.75 -9.11 -10.75
N THR A 429 -12.00 -10.38 -10.40
CA THR A 429 -13.13 -11.14 -10.97
C THR A 429 -14.40 -10.83 -10.20
N ARG A 430 -15.49 -10.64 -10.94
CA ARG A 430 -16.83 -10.60 -10.40
C ARG A 430 -17.64 -11.74 -11.02
N GLU A 431 -18.14 -12.64 -10.20
CA GLU A 431 -19.13 -13.61 -10.64
C GLU A 431 -20.45 -12.89 -10.86
N VAL A 432 -21.06 -13.13 -12.02
CA VAL A 432 -22.33 -12.56 -12.40
C VAL A 432 -23.22 -13.69 -12.92
N ASP A 433 -24.23 -14.02 -12.12
CA ASP A 433 -25.18 -15.07 -12.46
C ASP A 433 -26.37 -14.53 -13.27
N THR A 434 -26.58 -13.21 -13.20
CA THR A 434 -27.72 -12.54 -13.84
C THR A 434 -27.27 -11.30 -14.61
N VAL A 435 -28.08 -10.85 -15.55
CA VAL A 435 -27.87 -9.61 -16.27
C VAL A 435 -27.87 -8.39 -15.34
N ASP A 436 -28.65 -8.44 -14.26
CA ASP A 436 -28.70 -7.38 -13.26
C ASP A 436 -27.40 -7.29 -12.46
N ASP A 437 -26.76 -8.41 -12.14
CA ASP A 437 -25.44 -8.44 -11.47
C ASP A 437 -24.35 -7.89 -12.40
N ALA A 438 -24.39 -8.28 -13.67
CA ALA A 438 -23.49 -7.75 -14.69
C ALA A 438 -23.66 -6.23 -14.86
N GLN A 439 -24.92 -5.76 -14.94
CA GLN A 439 -25.21 -4.33 -15.01
C GLN A 439 -24.67 -3.58 -13.79
N ALA A 440 -24.90 -4.11 -12.59
CA ALA A 440 -24.38 -3.51 -11.36
C ALA A 440 -22.84 -3.50 -11.30
N ALA A 441 -22.17 -4.50 -11.86
CA ALA A 441 -20.70 -4.51 -11.97
C ALA A 441 -20.18 -3.45 -12.93
N ILE A 442 -20.84 -3.30 -14.09
CA ILE A 442 -20.49 -2.29 -15.10
C ILE A 442 -20.76 -0.87 -14.56
N ASP A 443 -21.91 -0.64 -13.92
CA ASP A 443 -22.28 0.67 -13.37
C ASP A 443 -21.33 1.13 -12.27
N ARG A 444 -20.81 0.21 -11.46
CA ARG A 444 -19.77 0.52 -10.47
C ARG A 444 -18.45 0.96 -11.12
N ALA A 445 -18.02 0.26 -12.18
CA ALA A 445 -16.79 0.58 -12.88
C ALA A 445 -16.93 1.82 -13.78
N HIS A 446 -18.09 1.96 -14.42
CA HIS A 446 -18.38 2.99 -15.42
C HIS A 446 -19.80 3.51 -15.31
N PRO A 447 -20.10 4.39 -14.34
CA PRO A 447 -21.46 4.93 -14.16
C PRO A 447 -22.05 5.63 -15.39
N ASP A 448 -21.20 6.11 -16.31
CA ASP A 448 -21.57 6.82 -17.54
C ASP A 448 -21.34 5.96 -18.81
N ALA A 449 -21.22 4.64 -18.68
CA ALA A 449 -20.97 3.76 -19.83
C ALA A 449 -22.11 3.85 -20.84
N VAL A 450 -21.76 4.19 -22.07
CA VAL A 450 -22.69 4.14 -23.20
C VAL A 450 -22.91 2.68 -23.56
N ASP A 451 -24.16 2.20 -23.50
CA ASP A 451 -24.53 0.81 -23.77
C ASP A 451 -24.15 -0.24 -22.70
N ALA A 452 -24.12 0.18 -21.42
CA ALA A 452 -23.92 -0.74 -20.31
C ALA A 452 -24.94 -1.89 -20.27
N ALA A 453 -26.20 -1.62 -20.64
CA ALA A 453 -27.26 -2.62 -20.68
C ALA A 453 -27.05 -3.66 -21.82
N GLY A 454 -26.53 -3.25 -22.95
CA GLY A 454 -26.14 -4.17 -24.03
C GLY A 454 -25.01 -5.09 -23.59
N ALA A 455 -23.95 -4.52 -23.01
CA ALA A 455 -22.81 -5.27 -22.46
C ALA A 455 -23.25 -6.26 -21.37
N ALA A 456 -24.15 -5.85 -20.47
CA ALA A 456 -24.67 -6.72 -19.42
C ALA A 456 -25.48 -7.91 -19.99
N SER A 457 -26.30 -7.69 -21.02
CA SER A 457 -27.12 -8.76 -21.66
C SER A 457 -26.28 -9.79 -22.40
N GLU A 458 -25.08 -9.43 -22.85
CA GLU A 458 -24.11 -10.33 -23.48
C GLU A 458 -23.17 -11.03 -22.49
N SER A 459 -23.20 -10.68 -21.21
CA SER A 459 -22.22 -11.05 -20.17
C SER A 459 -22.66 -12.22 -19.29
N VAL A 460 -23.12 -13.33 -19.86
CA VAL A 460 -23.39 -14.54 -19.05
C VAL A 460 -22.13 -15.40 -18.91
N SER A 461 -21.05 -14.80 -18.40
CA SER A 461 -19.75 -15.45 -18.18
C SER A 461 -18.88 -14.59 -17.29
N GLU A 462 -17.60 -14.72 -17.27
CA GLU A 462 -16.76 -13.91 -16.37
C GLU A 462 -16.64 -12.48 -16.82
N VAL A 463 -16.69 -11.58 -15.82
CA VAL A 463 -16.44 -10.16 -15.99
C VAL A 463 -15.21 -9.78 -15.22
N LEU A 464 -14.16 -9.36 -15.89
CA LEU A 464 -12.91 -8.90 -15.32
C LEU A 464 -12.89 -7.38 -15.30
N THR A 465 -12.47 -6.79 -14.19
CA THR A 465 -12.22 -5.35 -14.07
C THR A 465 -10.74 -5.11 -13.88
N VAL A 466 -10.14 -4.25 -14.70
CA VAL A 466 -8.72 -3.94 -14.67
C VAL A 466 -8.49 -2.44 -14.83
N PRO A 467 -7.69 -1.78 -13.98
CA PRO A 467 -7.36 -0.38 -14.17
C PRO A 467 -6.33 -0.21 -15.30
N LEU A 468 -6.68 0.57 -16.32
CA LEU A 468 -5.87 0.78 -17.51
C LEU A 468 -5.69 2.26 -17.82
N ASP A 469 -4.56 2.62 -18.44
CA ASP A 469 -4.41 3.92 -19.06
C ASP A 469 -5.08 3.99 -20.44
N ARG A 470 -5.09 5.20 -21.04
CA ARG A 470 -5.74 5.45 -22.33
C ARG A 470 -5.21 4.58 -23.47
N ARG A 471 -3.91 4.26 -23.50
CA ARG A 471 -3.28 3.46 -24.58
C ARG A 471 -3.65 1.99 -24.39
N GLU A 472 -3.54 1.51 -23.18
CA GLU A 472 -3.88 0.15 -22.78
C GLU A 472 -5.37 -0.14 -22.99
N ALA A 473 -6.26 0.76 -22.55
CA ALA A 473 -7.70 0.63 -22.75
C ALA A 473 -8.09 0.54 -24.25
N ARG A 474 -7.46 1.36 -25.10
CA ARG A 474 -7.65 1.25 -26.55
C ARG A 474 -7.09 -0.03 -27.16
N ALA A 475 -6.03 -0.57 -26.58
CA ALA A 475 -5.47 -1.84 -27.00
C ALA A 475 -6.37 -2.99 -26.60
N LEU A 476 -6.87 -2.97 -25.35
CA LEU A 476 -7.85 -3.92 -24.83
C LEU A 476 -9.13 -3.93 -25.68
N ASP A 477 -9.73 -2.77 -25.95
CA ASP A 477 -10.94 -2.64 -26.77
C ASP A 477 -10.79 -3.27 -28.17
N ARG A 478 -9.64 -2.98 -28.83
CA ARG A 478 -9.35 -3.58 -30.14
C ARG A 478 -9.09 -5.08 -30.10
N ALA A 479 -8.43 -5.56 -29.05
CA ALA A 479 -8.15 -6.97 -28.87
C ALA A 479 -9.43 -7.73 -28.53
N ALA A 480 -10.24 -7.21 -27.61
CA ALA A 480 -11.54 -7.77 -27.24
C ALA A 480 -12.48 -7.91 -28.43
N GLY A 481 -12.63 -6.86 -29.26
CA GLY A 481 -13.48 -6.91 -30.45
C GLY A 481 -13.03 -7.94 -31.50
N ARG A 482 -11.79 -8.42 -31.49
CA ARG A 482 -11.29 -9.50 -32.34
C ARG A 482 -11.41 -10.87 -31.70
N ALA A 483 -11.26 -10.93 -30.41
CA ALA A 483 -11.41 -12.14 -29.64
C ALA A 483 -12.87 -12.57 -29.46
N GLY A 484 -13.84 -11.71 -29.84
CA GLY A 484 -15.25 -11.92 -29.58
C GLY A 484 -15.70 -11.48 -28.17
N ALA A 485 -14.77 -11.04 -27.35
CA ALA A 485 -15.07 -10.53 -26.00
C ALA A 485 -15.65 -9.10 -26.07
N THR A 486 -16.46 -8.74 -25.07
CA THR A 486 -17.00 -7.39 -24.90
C THR A 486 -16.08 -6.59 -23.98
N ALA A 487 -15.60 -5.43 -24.42
CA ALA A 487 -14.86 -4.51 -23.58
C ALA A 487 -15.63 -3.18 -23.40
N VAL A 488 -15.67 -2.69 -22.17
CA VAL A 488 -16.21 -1.39 -21.83
C VAL A 488 -15.06 -0.57 -21.24
N THR A 489 -14.71 0.52 -21.92
CA THR A 489 -13.62 1.41 -21.52
C THR A 489 -14.11 2.84 -21.35
N ALA A 490 -13.54 3.58 -20.42
CA ALA A 490 -13.91 4.95 -20.19
C ALA A 490 -13.33 5.91 -21.25
N ASP A 491 -13.90 7.11 -21.33
CA ASP A 491 -13.28 8.23 -22.03
C ASP A 491 -12.15 8.84 -21.17
N TYR A 492 -10.93 8.81 -21.68
CA TYR A 492 -9.74 9.35 -21.04
C TYR A 492 -9.43 10.77 -21.51
N ARG A 493 -9.26 11.69 -20.60
CA ARG A 493 -8.84 13.06 -20.92
C ARG A 493 -7.32 13.21 -21.01
N THR A 494 -6.58 12.48 -20.18
CA THR A 494 -5.12 12.47 -20.17
C THR A 494 -4.57 11.08 -20.53
N GLY A 495 -3.29 11.00 -20.90
CA GLY A 495 -2.64 9.71 -21.25
C GLY A 495 -2.25 8.86 -20.05
N ARG A 496 -2.24 9.44 -18.83
CA ARG A 496 -1.73 8.78 -17.60
C ARG A 496 -2.79 8.36 -16.61
N GLU A 497 -3.97 8.88 -16.79
CA GLU A 497 -5.08 8.54 -15.93
C GLU A 497 -5.39 7.05 -16.03
N LEU A 498 -5.46 6.36 -14.89
CA LEU A 498 -6.01 5.01 -14.83
C LEU A 498 -7.52 5.08 -14.64
N ARG A 499 -8.23 4.28 -15.42
CA ARG A 499 -9.66 4.05 -15.25
C ARG A 499 -9.95 2.58 -15.38
N ALA A 500 -10.90 2.10 -14.59
CA ALA A 500 -11.33 0.73 -14.68
C ALA A 500 -11.85 0.44 -16.08
N ALA A 501 -11.30 -0.56 -16.72
CA ALA A 501 -11.85 -1.17 -17.91
C ALA A 501 -12.53 -2.48 -17.51
N VAL A 502 -13.69 -2.75 -18.08
CA VAL A 502 -14.41 -3.99 -17.88
C VAL A 502 -14.30 -4.82 -19.14
N VAL A 503 -13.94 -6.08 -19.00
CA VAL A 503 -13.97 -7.04 -20.12
C VAL A 503 -14.83 -8.23 -19.72
N ALA A 504 -15.78 -8.57 -20.56
CA ALA A 504 -16.71 -9.68 -20.37
C ALA A 504 -16.59 -10.64 -21.53
N GLY A 505 -16.63 -11.92 -21.24
CA GLY A 505 -16.58 -12.95 -22.25
C GLY A 505 -16.53 -14.36 -21.65
N THR A 506 -16.64 -15.35 -22.52
CA THR A 506 -16.38 -16.74 -22.16
C THR A 506 -14.88 -16.95 -21.92
N THR A 507 -14.51 -18.02 -21.24
CA THR A 507 -13.10 -18.39 -21.06
C THR A 507 -12.34 -18.50 -22.40
N ALA A 508 -13.00 -19.01 -23.45
CA ALA A 508 -12.41 -19.09 -24.78
C ALA A 508 -12.12 -17.72 -25.40
N GLU A 509 -13.04 -16.76 -25.22
CA GLU A 509 -12.88 -15.39 -25.69
C GLU A 509 -11.79 -14.67 -24.90
N HIS A 510 -11.70 -14.89 -23.60
CA HIS A 510 -10.63 -14.34 -22.76
C HIS A 510 -9.24 -14.89 -23.15
N ARG A 511 -9.11 -16.18 -23.49
CA ARG A 511 -7.85 -16.72 -24.01
C ARG A 511 -7.47 -16.13 -25.37
N ALA A 512 -8.45 -15.99 -26.27
CA ALA A 512 -8.23 -15.32 -27.54
C ALA A 512 -7.81 -13.85 -27.34
N LEU A 513 -8.37 -13.18 -26.32
CA LEU A 513 -8.00 -11.83 -25.93
C LEU A 513 -6.53 -11.75 -25.48
N LEU A 514 -6.08 -12.67 -24.62
CA LEU A 514 -4.67 -12.73 -24.17
C LEU A 514 -3.73 -12.90 -25.37
N ALA A 515 -4.02 -13.80 -26.28
CA ALA A 515 -3.23 -14.01 -27.48
C ALA A 515 -3.16 -12.73 -28.36
N GLU A 516 -4.28 -12.02 -28.53
CA GLU A 516 -4.33 -10.77 -29.31
C GLU A 516 -3.55 -9.63 -28.60
N LEU A 517 -3.51 -9.60 -27.26
CA LEU A 517 -2.72 -8.63 -26.48
C LEU A 517 -1.22 -8.92 -26.61
N ASP A 518 -0.81 -10.17 -26.48
CA ASP A 518 0.58 -10.60 -26.63
C ASP A 518 1.13 -10.30 -28.03
N ASP A 519 0.40 -10.66 -29.07
CA ASP A 519 0.77 -10.42 -30.48
C ASP A 519 0.97 -8.92 -30.80
N ARG A 520 0.45 -8.03 -29.94
CA ARG A 520 0.52 -6.57 -30.12
C ARG A 520 1.51 -5.88 -29.21
N GLY A 521 2.28 -6.63 -28.44
CA GLY A 521 3.24 -6.07 -27.50
C GLY A 521 2.55 -5.37 -26.32
N GLN A 522 1.39 -5.86 -25.90
CA GLN A 522 0.66 -5.41 -24.70
C GLN A 522 0.79 -6.43 -23.57
N GLY A 523 1.99 -7.03 -23.42
CA GLY A 523 2.27 -8.08 -22.45
C GLY A 523 1.92 -7.67 -21.02
N SER A 524 2.14 -6.42 -20.62
CA SER A 524 1.79 -5.96 -19.27
C SER A 524 0.29 -6.06 -18.95
N VAL A 525 -0.58 -5.80 -19.93
CA VAL A 525 -2.03 -5.97 -19.77
C VAL A 525 -2.40 -7.45 -19.78
N ALA A 526 -1.82 -8.23 -20.70
CA ALA A 526 -2.02 -9.67 -20.74
C ALA A 526 -1.59 -10.35 -19.45
N ASP A 527 -0.40 -10.02 -18.92
CA ASP A 527 0.13 -10.58 -17.66
C ASP A 527 -0.72 -10.23 -16.44
N THR A 528 -1.39 -9.08 -16.44
CA THR A 528 -2.34 -8.71 -15.38
C THR A 528 -3.61 -9.58 -15.43
N LEU A 529 -4.11 -9.92 -16.63
CA LEU A 529 -5.33 -10.70 -16.82
C LEU A 529 -5.08 -12.21 -16.74
N ARG A 530 -3.91 -12.69 -17.21
CA ARG A 530 -3.54 -14.10 -17.36
C ARG A 530 -3.75 -14.94 -16.09
N PRO A 531 -3.27 -14.55 -14.90
CA PRO A 531 -3.38 -15.39 -13.71
C PRO A 531 -4.83 -15.73 -13.38
N ARG A 532 -5.75 -14.84 -13.74
CA ARG A 532 -7.17 -15.01 -13.48
C ARG A 532 -7.84 -15.87 -14.54
N ILE A 533 -7.52 -15.66 -15.81
CA ILE A 533 -8.07 -16.43 -16.92
C ILE A 533 -7.56 -17.88 -16.86
N ASP A 534 -6.27 -18.07 -16.52
CA ASP A 534 -5.69 -19.43 -16.35
C ASP A 534 -6.27 -20.15 -15.13
N ALA A 535 -6.67 -19.43 -14.07
CA ALA A 535 -7.28 -20.02 -12.88
C ALA A 535 -8.67 -20.63 -13.17
N THR A 536 -9.36 -20.17 -14.20
CA THR A 536 -10.66 -20.74 -14.62
C THR A 536 -10.52 -22.04 -15.41
N ASP A 537 -9.31 -22.41 -15.82
CA ASP A 537 -9.07 -23.63 -16.61
C ASP A 537 -9.02 -24.92 -15.79
N GLY A 538 -9.04 -24.81 -14.46
CA GLY A 538 -9.08 -26.00 -13.59
C GLY A 538 -7.87 -26.93 -13.73
N GLU A 539 -6.80 -26.53 -14.46
CA GLU A 539 -5.55 -27.27 -14.41
C GLU A 539 -4.88 -26.97 -13.07
N PRO A 540 -4.71 -28.00 -12.19
CA PRO A 540 -3.98 -27.78 -10.95
C PRO A 540 -2.56 -27.37 -11.31
N ARG A 541 -2.14 -26.17 -10.93
CA ARG A 541 -0.72 -25.83 -10.87
C ARG A 541 -0.07 -26.90 -9.99
N GLU A 542 0.98 -27.58 -10.45
CA GLU A 542 1.85 -28.34 -9.56
C GLU A 542 2.38 -27.35 -8.53
N ARG A 543 1.78 -27.35 -7.36
CA ARG A 543 2.22 -26.50 -6.23
C ARG A 543 3.38 -27.21 -5.56
N GLU A 544 4.45 -26.48 -5.32
CA GLU A 544 5.65 -27.03 -4.69
C GLU A 544 5.42 -27.41 -3.22
N ARG A 545 4.34 -26.92 -2.59
CA ARG A 545 4.04 -27.11 -1.15
C ARG A 545 2.60 -27.60 -0.95
N PRO A 546 2.39 -28.85 -0.53
CA PRO A 546 1.04 -29.36 -0.28
C PRO A 546 0.54 -28.96 1.12
N TYR A 547 -0.14 -27.84 1.23
CA TYR A 547 -0.91 -27.51 2.42
C TYR A 547 -2.32 -28.11 2.34
N PRO A 548 -3.00 -28.40 3.50
CA PRO A 548 -4.35 -29.00 3.49
C PRO A 548 -5.36 -28.22 2.66
N TRP A 549 -5.28 -26.87 2.71
CA TRP A 549 -6.16 -25.98 1.95
C TRP A 549 -5.82 -25.89 0.45
N THR A 550 -4.78 -26.54 0.00
CA THR A 550 -4.45 -26.61 -1.43
C THR A 550 -5.44 -27.46 -2.21
N ASP A 551 -5.84 -28.58 -1.62
CA ASP A 551 -6.67 -29.59 -2.27
C ASP A 551 -8.15 -29.50 -1.87
N ARG A 552 -8.44 -28.97 -0.67
CA ARG A 552 -9.78 -28.86 -0.13
C ARG A 552 -9.88 -27.75 0.92
N PRO A 553 -11.06 -27.16 1.14
CA PRO A 553 -11.26 -26.22 2.23
C PRO A 553 -10.92 -26.85 3.60
N SER A 554 -10.16 -26.12 4.41
CA SER A 554 -9.63 -26.57 5.69
C SER A 554 -10.34 -25.88 6.86
N VAL A 555 -10.42 -26.56 7.99
CA VAL A 555 -11.00 -26.05 9.23
C VAL A 555 -9.91 -25.73 10.24
N MET A 556 -9.80 -24.46 10.63
CA MET A 556 -8.91 -23.97 11.67
C MET A 556 -9.67 -23.78 12.98
N GLY A 557 -9.33 -24.56 13.99
CA GLY A 557 -9.94 -24.51 15.32
C GLY A 557 -9.28 -23.44 16.20
N ILE A 558 -10.06 -22.55 16.82
CA ILE A 558 -9.56 -21.48 17.69
C ILE A 558 -9.32 -22.02 19.10
N LEU A 559 -8.08 -21.95 19.55
CA LEU A 559 -7.67 -22.34 20.90
C LEU A 559 -7.14 -21.13 21.69
N ASN A 560 -8.01 -20.47 22.46
CA ASN A 560 -7.61 -19.34 23.30
C ASN A 560 -6.96 -19.83 24.60
N VAL A 561 -5.74 -19.41 24.85
CA VAL A 561 -4.90 -19.75 26.00
C VAL A 561 -4.85 -18.52 26.93
N THR A 562 -6.03 -18.04 27.34
CA THR A 562 -6.18 -16.87 28.20
C THR A 562 -6.85 -17.26 29.53
N PRO A 563 -6.55 -16.54 30.66
CA PRO A 563 -7.11 -16.87 31.98
C PRO A 563 -8.65 -16.96 32.02
N ASP A 564 -9.33 -16.23 31.15
CA ASP A 564 -10.80 -16.19 31.06
C ASP A 564 -11.40 -17.35 30.24
N SER A 565 -10.58 -18.14 29.56
CA SER A 565 -11.05 -19.17 28.64
C SER A 565 -11.40 -20.51 29.31
N PHE A 566 -10.93 -20.72 30.54
CA PHE A 566 -11.12 -21.94 31.29
C PHE A 566 -11.95 -21.63 32.57
N HIS A 567 -13.21 -22.06 32.58
CA HIS A 567 -14.22 -21.79 33.60
C HIS A 567 -14.01 -22.62 34.88
N ASP A 568 -13.02 -22.24 35.72
CA ASP A 568 -13.04 -22.54 37.15
C ASP A 568 -12.02 -21.62 37.87
N GLY A 569 -12.40 -20.41 38.18
CA GLY A 569 -11.91 -19.50 39.22
C GLY A 569 -10.44 -19.58 39.69
N GLY A 570 -9.51 -20.15 38.90
CA GLY A 570 -8.14 -20.37 39.27
C GLY A 570 -7.19 -19.33 38.62
N GLU A 571 -6.32 -18.73 39.43
CA GLU A 571 -5.26 -17.79 38.97
C GLU A 571 -4.15 -18.46 38.12
N TYR A 572 -4.32 -19.72 37.67
CA TYR A 572 -3.31 -20.47 36.94
C TYR A 572 -3.89 -21.04 35.64
N PHE A 573 -3.14 -20.86 34.54
CA PHE A 573 -3.36 -21.49 33.25
C PHE A 573 -3.24 -23.02 33.37
N ASP A 574 -4.22 -23.76 32.85
CA ASP A 574 -4.17 -25.23 32.81
C ASP A 574 -3.80 -25.72 31.41
N GLU A 575 -2.50 -26.00 31.21
CA GLU A 575 -1.95 -26.53 29.98
C GLU A 575 -2.64 -27.82 29.53
N SER A 576 -2.94 -28.70 30.47
CA SER A 576 -3.58 -29.99 30.18
C SER A 576 -4.97 -29.83 29.57
N ALA A 577 -5.77 -28.87 30.07
CA ALA A 577 -7.10 -28.58 29.54
C ALA A 577 -7.05 -27.98 28.13
N ALA A 578 -6.01 -27.16 27.81
CA ALA A 578 -5.80 -26.63 26.48
C ALA A 578 -5.45 -27.74 25.48
N VAL A 579 -4.57 -28.65 25.88
CA VAL A 579 -4.16 -29.79 25.05
C VAL A 579 -5.35 -30.75 24.82
N GLU A 580 -6.11 -31.13 25.88
CA GLU A 580 -7.30 -31.96 25.75
C GLU A 580 -8.35 -31.35 24.80
N ARG A 581 -8.50 -30.02 24.82
CA ARG A 581 -9.40 -29.31 23.91
C ARG A 581 -8.88 -29.34 22.47
N ALA A 582 -7.59 -29.18 22.25
CA ALA A 582 -6.98 -29.28 20.93
C ALA A 582 -7.13 -30.71 20.37
N GLU A 583 -6.87 -31.75 21.18
CA GLU A 583 -7.08 -33.15 20.80
C GLU A 583 -8.51 -33.41 20.38
N ALA A 584 -9.49 -32.89 21.13
CA ALA A 584 -10.91 -32.99 20.78
C ALA A 584 -11.25 -32.27 19.44
N MET A 585 -10.61 -31.15 19.13
CA MET A 585 -10.78 -30.47 17.84
C MET A 585 -10.14 -31.27 16.69
N ILE A 586 -9.00 -31.88 16.91
CA ILE A 586 -8.33 -32.76 15.94
C ILE A 586 -9.19 -34.00 15.66
N GLU A 587 -9.69 -34.65 16.70
CA GLU A 587 -10.61 -35.80 16.56
C GLU A 587 -11.91 -35.43 15.81
N ALA A 588 -12.38 -34.18 15.95
CA ALA A 588 -13.50 -33.63 15.21
C ALA A 588 -13.22 -33.29 13.76
N GLY A 589 -11.95 -33.31 13.35
CA GLY A 589 -11.50 -33.04 11.97
C GLY A 589 -10.98 -31.63 11.71
N ALA A 590 -10.39 -30.94 12.70
CA ALA A 590 -9.63 -29.74 12.49
C ALA A 590 -8.32 -30.05 11.73
N ASP A 591 -8.02 -29.28 10.70
CA ASP A 591 -6.77 -29.35 9.93
C ASP A 591 -5.66 -28.48 10.53
N VAL A 592 -6.06 -27.43 11.26
CA VAL A 592 -5.17 -26.46 11.91
C VAL A 592 -5.71 -26.14 13.31
N ILE A 593 -4.81 -26.02 14.29
CA ILE A 593 -5.14 -25.48 15.62
C ILE A 593 -4.47 -24.11 15.77
N ASP A 594 -5.27 -23.07 16.00
CA ASP A 594 -4.79 -21.70 16.11
C ASP A 594 -4.72 -21.27 17.57
N VAL A 595 -3.51 -21.19 18.11
CA VAL A 595 -3.21 -20.95 19.52
C VAL A 595 -3.04 -19.45 19.77
N GLY A 596 -3.89 -18.85 20.61
CA GLY A 596 -3.82 -17.44 20.96
C GLY A 596 -3.59 -17.16 22.43
N GLY A 597 -2.55 -16.41 22.79
CA GLY A 597 -2.20 -16.06 24.19
C GLY A 597 -2.71 -14.69 24.63
N GLU A 598 -3.14 -13.83 23.70
CA GLU A 598 -3.67 -12.48 23.92
C GLU A 598 -5.08 -12.37 23.36
N SER A 599 -5.96 -11.65 24.03
CA SER A 599 -7.31 -11.39 23.51
C SER A 599 -7.33 -10.13 22.67
N THR A 600 -7.78 -10.21 21.43
CA THR A 600 -7.99 -9.07 20.51
C THR A 600 -9.39 -8.45 20.61
N ARG A 601 -10.18 -8.83 21.64
CA ARG A 601 -11.52 -8.28 21.85
C ARG A 601 -11.46 -6.78 22.19
N PRO A 602 -12.48 -6.00 21.83
CA PRO A 602 -12.53 -4.58 22.17
C PRO A 602 -12.31 -4.32 23.66
N GLY A 603 -11.30 -3.50 23.99
CA GLY A 603 -10.99 -3.12 25.38
C GLY A 603 -10.19 -4.13 26.19
N ALA A 604 -9.62 -5.17 25.55
CA ALA A 604 -8.69 -6.08 26.22
C ALA A 604 -7.36 -5.36 26.51
N ASP A 605 -6.81 -5.59 27.70
CA ASP A 605 -5.49 -5.06 28.06
C ASP A 605 -4.38 -5.84 27.33
N PRO A 606 -3.34 -5.15 26.84
CA PRO A 606 -2.20 -5.80 26.20
C PRO A 606 -1.46 -6.72 27.16
N VAL A 607 -1.12 -7.92 26.70
CA VAL A 607 -0.32 -8.90 27.47
C VAL A 607 1.17 -8.66 27.22
N PRO A 608 2.03 -8.63 28.26
CA PRO A 608 3.49 -8.55 28.05
C PRO A 608 4.02 -9.74 27.26
N VAL A 609 5.08 -9.54 26.47
CA VAL A 609 5.67 -10.55 25.58
C VAL A 609 6.03 -11.84 26.33
N GLU A 610 6.77 -11.73 27.44
CA GLU A 610 7.18 -12.89 28.23
C GLU A 610 5.99 -13.65 28.82
N GLU A 611 4.92 -12.97 29.16
CA GLU A 611 3.72 -13.59 29.69
C GLU A 611 2.98 -14.33 28.59
N GLU A 612 2.84 -13.73 27.40
CA GLU A 612 2.22 -14.37 26.23
C GLU A 612 3.01 -15.61 25.79
N ILE A 613 4.35 -15.51 25.71
CA ILE A 613 5.23 -16.66 25.43
C ILE A 613 5.02 -17.75 26.47
N GLY A 614 4.96 -17.40 27.75
CA GLY A 614 4.72 -18.34 28.84
C GLY A 614 3.39 -19.08 28.77
N ARG A 615 2.36 -18.46 28.14
CA ARG A 615 1.06 -19.09 27.91
C ARG A 615 1.07 -20.02 26.69
N VAL A 616 1.60 -19.58 25.55
CA VAL A 616 1.43 -20.28 24.26
C VAL A 616 2.48 -21.38 24.06
N ARG A 617 3.73 -21.13 24.46
CA ARG A 617 4.84 -22.05 24.19
C ARG A 617 4.64 -23.47 24.71
N PRO A 618 4.21 -23.73 25.97
CA PRO A 618 4.01 -25.08 26.45
C PRO A 618 2.93 -25.84 25.68
N VAL A 619 1.85 -25.15 25.27
CA VAL A 619 0.78 -25.73 24.46
C VAL A 619 1.27 -26.09 23.08
N ILE A 620 2.03 -25.20 22.41
CA ILE A 620 2.59 -25.46 21.09
C ILE A 620 3.56 -26.64 21.12
N GLU A 621 4.47 -26.68 22.13
CA GLU A 621 5.40 -27.81 22.32
C GLU A 621 4.65 -29.14 22.49
N ALA A 622 3.51 -29.14 23.18
CA ALA A 622 2.68 -30.34 23.35
C ALA A 622 1.91 -30.75 22.07
N LEU A 623 1.56 -29.79 21.21
CA LEU A 623 0.85 -30.05 19.95
C LEU A 623 1.78 -30.40 18.79
N ALA A 624 3.06 -30.03 18.86
CA ALA A 624 4.03 -30.19 17.77
C ALA A 624 4.27 -31.65 17.32
N ASP A 625 4.00 -32.63 18.20
CA ASP A 625 4.13 -34.05 17.90
C ASP A 625 2.84 -34.67 17.36
N LEU A 626 1.73 -33.91 17.26
CA LEU A 626 0.44 -34.38 16.75
C LEU A 626 0.34 -34.19 15.22
N ASP A 627 -0.53 -34.98 14.58
CA ASP A 627 -0.77 -34.90 13.13
C ASP A 627 -1.76 -33.77 12.80
N VAL A 628 -1.34 -32.54 13.03
CA VAL A 628 -2.12 -31.30 12.80
C VAL A 628 -1.16 -30.13 12.60
N LEU A 629 -1.53 -29.14 11.79
CA LEU A 629 -0.78 -27.89 11.72
C LEU A 629 -1.10 -26.99 12.92
N VAL A 630 -0.06 -26.38 13.47
CA VAL A 630 -0.19 -25.45 14.61
C VAL A 630 0.05 -24.01 14.14
N SER A 631 -0.95 -23.16 14.33
CA SER A 631 -0.88 -21.72 14.08
C SER A 631 -0.71 -20.97 15.39
N ILE A 632 0.04 -19.87 15.38
CA ILE A 632 0.14 -18.92 16.49
C ILE A 632 -0.56 -17.61 16.15
N ASP A 633 -1.67 -17.30 16.87
CA ASP A 633 -2.38 -16.02 16.79
C ASP A 633 -1.68 -14.99 17.67
N THR A 634 -0.82 -14.17 17.06
CA THR A 634 -0.11 -13.09 17.76
C THR A 634 0.24 -11.95 16.82
N ARG A 635 0.27 -10.74 17.37
CA ARG A 635 0.70 -9.51 16.69
C ARG A 635 2.14 -9.11 17.04
N LYS A 636 2.87 -9.96 17.76
CA LYS A 636 4.22 -9.67 18.28
C LYS A 636 5.23 -10.65 17.70
N ALA A 637 6.17 -10.18 16.92
CA ALA A 637 7.19 -11.03 16.30
C ALA A 637 8.02 -11.83 17.31
N ALA A 638 8.27 -11.29 18.50
CA ALA A 638 8.99 -12.03 19.55
C ALA A 638 8.21 -13.25 20.06
N VAL A 639 6.88 -13.15 20.16
CA VAL A 639 6.00 -14.29 20.49
C VAL A 639 5.95 -15.27 19.34
N GLY A 640 5.78 -14.77 18.10
CA GLY A 640 5.82 -15.58 16.89
C GLY A 640 7.11 -16.39 16.77
N ARG A 641 8.28 -15.80 17.02
CA ARG A 641 9.57 -16.49 17.02
C ARG A 641 9.59 -17.61 18.05
N ALA A 642 9.21 -17.31 19.30
CA ALA A 642 9.20 -18.31 20.35
C ALA A 642 8.24 -19.47 20.05
N ALA A 643 7.12 -19.20 19.37
CA ALA A 643 6.15 -20.18 18.93
C ALA A 643 6.68 -21.08 17.78
N LEU A 644 7.32 -20.47 16.77
CA LEU A 644 7.95 -21.21 15.66
C LEU A 644 9.10 -22.08 16.16
N GLU A 645 9.93 -21.58 17.09
CA GLU A 645 10.97 -22.36 17.76
C GLU A 645 10.42 -23.51 18.62
N ALA A 646 9.16 -23.40 19.06
CA ALA A 646 8.45 -24.43 19.80
C ALA A 646 7.73 -25.45 18.91
N GLY A 647 7.67 -25.24 17.59
CA GLY A 647 7.08 -26.13 16.61
C GLY A 647 5.76 -25.65 15.98
N ALA A 648 5.45 -24.35 16.03
CA ALA A 648 4.35 -23.81 15.24
C ALA A 648 4.70 -23.79 13.75
N ASP A 649 3.69 -24.03 12.89
CA ASP A 649 3.81 -24.12 11.43
C ASP A 649 3.33 -22.86 10.70
N ILE A 650 2.51 -22.02 11.32
CA ILE A 650 1.84 -20.88 10.71
C ILE A 650 1.90 -19.69 11.66
N LEU A 651 2.17 -18.50 11.12
CA LEU A 651 1.99 -17.23 11.83
C LEU A 651 0.62 -16.63 11.46
N ASN A 652 -0.21 -16.33 12.47
CA ASN A 652 -1.49 -15.65 12.27
C ASN A 652 -1.40 -14.24 12.85
N ASP A 653 -1.28 -13.24 11.96
CA ASP A 653 -1.15 -11.83 12.35
C ASP A 653 -2.44 -11.05 12.08
N VAL A 654 -3.22 -10.87 13.15
CA VAL A 654 -4.47 -10.10 13.10
C VAL A 654 -4.28 -8.60 12.86
N THR A 655 -3.04 -8.10 12.93
CA THR A 655 -2.73 -6.69 12.60
C THR A 655 -2.31 -6.50 11.14
N GLY A 656 -2.14 -7.59 10.40
CA GLY A 656 -1.80 -7.56 8.99
C GLY A 656 -0.41 -6.98 8.74
N LEU A 657 0.60 -7.48 9.44
CA LEU A 657 2.01 -7.11 9.31
C LEU A 657 2.34 -5.70 9.82
N GLU A 658 1.60 -5.20 10.83
CA GLU A 658 1.97 -3.94 11.51
C GLU A 658 3.31 -4.04 12.24
N ASP A 659 3.66 -5.24 12.77
CA ASP A 659 5.04 -5.54 13.17
C ASP A 659 5.82 -6.02 11.94
N PRO A 660 6.70 -5.19 11.36
CA PRO A 660 7.42 -5.56 10.14
C PRO A 660 8.30 -6.80 10.28
N GLU A 661 8.69 -7.15 11.53
CA GLU A 661 9.47 -8.37 11.80
C GLU A 661 8.68 -9.64 11.48
N MET A 662 7.35 -9.62 11.53
CA MET A 662 6.51 -10.80 11.28
C MET A 662 6.73 -11.39 9.88
N ARG A 663 6.80 -10.54 8.83
CA ARG A 663 7.03 -11.01 7.45
C ARG A 663 8.43 -11.59 7.26
N PHE A 664 9.45 -11.01 7.92
CA PHE A 664 10.81 -11.54 7.85
C PHE A 664 10.95 -12.82 8.66
N LEU A 665 10.22 -12.92 9.78
CA LEU A 665 10.16 -14.12 10.58
C LEU A 665 9.52 -15.29 9.81
N ALA A 666 8.40 -15.04 9.12
CA ALA A 666 7.76 -16.04 8.28
C ALA A 666 8.69 -16.52 7.17
N ALA A 667 9.43 -15.61 6.52
CA ALA A 667 10.41 -15.95 5.48
C ALA A 667 11.63 -16.67 6.05
N GLU A 668 12.12 -16.29 7.24
CA GLU A 668 13.25 -16.97 7.90
C GLU A 668 12.96 -18.43 8.24
N PHE A 669 11.74 -18.70 8.71
CA PHE A 669 11.29 -20.05 9.08
C PHE A 669 10.63 -20.81 7.92
N ASP A 670 10.45 -20.16 6.77
CA ASP A 670 9.81 -20.70 5.58
C ASP A 670 8.38 -21.22 5.85
N VAL A 671 7.57 -20.45 6.58
CA VAL A 671 6.21 -20.79 7.01
C VAL A 671 5.16 -19.86 6.42
N PRO A 672 3.90 -20.30 6.27
CA PRO A 672 2.80 -19.43 5.89
C PRO A 672 2.55 -18.34 6.94
N VAL A 673 2.08 -17.18 6.44
CA VAL A 673 1.60 -16.10 7.28
C VAL A 673 0.17 -15.71 6.91
N ILE A 674 -0.71 -15.63 7.91
CA ILE A 674 -2.06 -15.08 7.74
C ILE A 674 -1.99 -13.57 7.94
N VAL A 675 -2.45 -12.85 6.93
CA VAL A 675 -2.46 -11.39 6.88
C VAL A 675 -3.91 -10.92 6.91
N MET A 676 -4.36 -10.46 8.07
CA MET A 676 -5.74 -10.00 8.22
C MET A 676 -5.85 -8.50 7.95
N HIS A 677 -6.88 -8.08 7.25
CA HIS A 677 -7.25 -6.68 7.15
C HIS A 677 -7.88 -6.19 8.44
N SER A 678 -7.17 -5.34 9.16
CA SER A 678 -7.60 -4.72 10.41
C SER A 678 -7.34 -3.21 10.38
N ILE A 679 -8.27 -2.43 10.89
CA ILE A 679 -8.05 -0.98 11.11
C ILE A 679 -7.39 -0.75 12.47
N ASP A 680 -7.78 -1.53 13.47
CA ASP A 680 -7.20 -1.53 14.80
C ASP A 680 -7.29 -2.94 15.39
N ALA A 681 -6.22 -3.44 15.97
CA ALA A 681 -6.21 -4.66 16.75
C ALA A 681 -5.46 -4.42 18.09
N PRO A 682 -6.17 -4.40 19.24
CA PRO A 682 -7.60 -4.64 19.42
C PRO A 682 -8.49 -3.52 18.87
N VAL A 683 -9.71 -3.87 18.50
CA VAL A 683 -10.71 -2.94 17.96
C VAL A 683 -10.98 -1.78 18.92
N VAL A 684 -10.86 -0.54 18.46
CA VAL A 684 -11.17 0.67 19.24
C VAL A 684 -12.67 0.94 19.20
N PRO A 685 -13.38 0.86 20.35
CA PRO A 685 -14.81 1.12 20.39
C PRO A 685 -15.15 2.55 19.94
N GLY A 686 -16.13 2.67 19.03
CA GLY A 686 -16.63 3.96 18.56
C GLY A 686 -15.83 4.61 17.42
N LYS A 687 -14.71 4.06 17.00
CA LYS A 687 -14.01 4.48 15.77
C LYS A 687 -14.86 4.08 14.56
N THR A 688 -15.23 5.05 13.75
CA THR A 688 -15.94 4.83 12.47
C THR A 688 -14.93 4.88 11.34
N VAL A 689 -15.02 3.91 10.45
CA VAL A 689 -14.27 3.87 9.19
C VAL A 689 -15.28 3.96 8.05
N THR A 690 -14.95 4.72 7.03
CA THR A 690 -15.79 4.85 5.83
C THR A 690 -15.10 4.15 4.68
N TYR A 691 -15.83 3.32 3.96
CA TYR A 691 -15.41 2.66 2.73
C TYR A 691 -16.24 3.19 1.57
N ASP A 692 -15.64 3.35 0.42
CA ASP A 692 -16.38 3.61 -0.83
C ASP A 692 -17.03 2.32 -1.34
N ASP A 693 -16.22 1.27 -1.45
CA ASP A 693 -16.65 -0.12 -1.65
C ASP A 693 -15.77 -0.99 -0.73
N VAL A 694 -16.34 -1.52 0.33
CA VAL A 694 -15.58 -2.24 1.37
C VAL A 694 -14.76 -3.40 0.81
N VAL A 695 -15.23 -4.07 -0.24
CA VAL A 695 -14.53 -5.21 -0.84
C VAL A 695 -13.33 -4.74 -1.65
N SER A 696 -13.54 -3.76 -2.52
CA SER A 696 -12.46 -3.19 -3.33
C SER A 696 -11.39 -2.52 -2.46
N ASP A 697 -11.81 -1.73 -1.46
CA ASP A 697 -10.90 -1.04 -0.54
C ASP A 697 -10.05 -2.04 0.26
N VAL A 698 -10.67 -3.14 0.75
CA VAL A 698 -9.98 -4.18 1.52
C VAL A 698 -9.01 -4.97 0.62
N ILE A 699 -9.40 -5.27 -0.63
CA ILE A 699 -8.52 -5.91 -1.61
C ILE A 699 -7.30 -5.02 -1.89
N ASP A 700 -7.49 -3.74 -2.14
CA ASP A 700 -6.40 -2.80 -2.40
C ASP A 700 -5.42 -2.71 -1.21
N GLU A 701 -5.94 -2.65 0.02
CA GLU A 701 -5.12 -2.58 1.22
C GLU A 701 -4.38 -3.91 1.50
N LEU A 702 -5.01 -5.06 1.26
CA LEU A 702 -4.35 -6.37 1.36
C LEU A 702 -3.31 -6.57 0.26
N ALA A 703 -3.54 -6.09 -0.96
CA ALA A 703 -2.57 -6.18 -2.05
C ALA A 703 -1.23 -5.54 -1.70
N GLU A 704 -1.25 -4.38 -1.05
CA GLU A 704 -0.01 -3.74 -0.57
C GLU A 704 0.69 -4.58 0.51
N ARG A 705 -0.07 -5.24 1.40
CA ARG A 705 0.48 -6.12 2.44
C ARG A 705 1.05 -7.41 1.87
N VAL A 706 0.38 -8.01 0.89
CA VAL A 706 0.88 -9.16 0.12
C VAL A 706 2.20 -8.80 -0.56
N ALA A 707 2.27 -7.66 -1.24
CA ALA A 707 3.50 -7.18 -1.87
C ALA A 707 4.65 -6.97 -0.85
N LEU A 708 4.35 -6.55 0.39
CA LEU A 708 5.34 -6.44 1.46
C LEU A 708 5.84 -7.81 1.92
N ALA A 709 4.96 -8.83 1.98
CA ALA A 709 5.32 -10.19 2.34
C ALA A 709 6.18 -10.85 1.26
N GLU A 710 5.83 -10.69 -0.02
CA GLU A 710 6.63 -11.18 -1.15
C GLU A 710 8.04 -10.57 -1.15
N ARG A 711 8.16 -9.25 -0.91
CA ARG A 711 9.46 -8.57 -0.79
C ARG A 711 10.29 -9.09 0.38
N ALA A 712 9.68 -9.59 1.43
CA ALA A 712 10.39 -10.25 2.52
C ALA A 712 10.90 -11.65 2.14
N GLY A 713 10.43 -12.23 1.02
CA GLY A 713 10.88 -13.51 0.50
C GLY A 713 9.88 -14.64 0.64
N LEU A 714 8.62 -14.33 0.88
CA LEU A 714 7.53 -15.30 0.91
C LEU A 714 6.95 -15.48 -0.50
N ASP A 715 6.63 -16.71 -0.84
CA ASP A 715 5.81 -16.99 -2.02
C ASP A 715 4.36 -16.60 -1.76
N ARG A 716 3.64 -16.20 -2.80
CA ARG A 716 2.24 -15.78 -2.69
C ARG A 716 1.33 -16.87 -2.10
N GLU A 717 1.65 -18.13 -2.33
CA GLU A 717 0.95 -19.29 -1.75
C GLU A 717 1.14 -19.43 -0.23
N GLN A 718 2.19 -18.81 0.33
CA GLN A 718 2.45 -18.74 1.78
C GLN A 718 1.75 -17.54 2.45
N VAL A 719 1.20 -16.60 1.69
CA VAL A 719 0.49 -15.44 2.22
C VAL A 719 -1.00 -15.73 2.19
N ILE A 720 -1.58 -16.04 3.35
CA ILE A 720 -3.01 -16.31 3.50
C ILE A 720 -3.71 -14.99 3.85
N VAL A 721 -4.69 -14.58 3.05
CA VAL A 721 -5.39 -13.31 3.28
C VAL A 721 -6.71 -13.53 4.04
N ASP A 722 -6.97 -12.68 5.05
CA ASP A 722 -8.26 -12.64 5.77
C ASP A 722 -8.89 -11.24 5.62
N PRO A 723 -10.08 -11.12 5.04
CA PRO A 723 -10.81 -9.85 4.94
C PRO A 723 -11.08 -9.15 6.28
N GLY A 724 -10.93 -9.86 7.40
CA GLY A 724 -11.03 -9.32 8.76
C GLY A 724 -12.44 -8.90 9.16
N LEU A 725 -13.40 -9.84 9.08
CA LEU A 725 -14.77 -9.58 9.51
C LEU A 725 -14.82 -9.07 10.96
N GLY A 726 -15.53 -7.97 11.20
CA GLY A 726 -15.70 -7.36 12.53
C GLY A 726 -14.58 -6.40 12.96
N PHE A 727 -13.52 -6.24 12.19
CA PHE A 727 -12.42 -5.32 12.47
C PHE A 727 -12.57 -4.04 11.64
N GLY A 728 -13.17 -3.00 12.24
CA GLY A 728 -13.39 -1.71 11.59
C GLY A 728 -14.49 -1.68 10.52
N LYS A 729 -15.41 -2.64 10.53
CA LYS A 729 -16.48 -2.80 9.53
C LYS A 729 -17.84 -2.93 10.17
N SER A 730 -18.85 -2.33 9.56
CA SER A 730 -20.25 -2.46 9.96
C SER A 730 -20.79 -3.88 9.67
N ASN A 731 -21.96 -4.21 10.25
CA ASN A 731 -22.58 -5.51 9.97
C ASN A 731 -22.92 -5.72 8.49
N VAL A 732 -23.33 -4.65 7.79
CA VAL A 732 -23.66 -4.71 6.34
C VAL A 732 -22.41 -4.95 5.52
N GLU A 733 -21.32 -4.25 5.82
CA GLU A 733 -20.03 -4.42 5.14
C GLU A 733 -19.46 -5.83 5.37
N ASN A 734 -19.61 -6.39 6.56
CA ASN A 734 -19.21 -7.78 6.83
C ASN A 734 -19.98 -8.80 5.97
N PHE A 735 -21.29 -8.58 5.72
CA PHE A 735 -22.05 -9.42 4.82
C PHE A 735 -21.65 -9.20 3.35
N ALA A 736 -21.29 -7.98 2.95
CA ALA A 736 -20.78 -7.70 1.61
C ALA A 736 -19.42 -8.40 1.36
N LEU A 737 -18.53 -8.44 2.35
CA LEU A 737 -17.27 -9.18 2.27
C LEU A 737 -17.50 -10.70 2.15
N LEU A 738 -18.47 -11.25 2.88
CA LEU A 738 -18.83 -12.67 2.74
C LEU A 738 -19.46 -12.95 1.37
N ASP A 739 -20.33 -12.08 0.89
CA ASP A 739 -21.03 -12.25 -0.39
C ASP A 739 -20.09 -12.20 -1.58
N ARG A 740 -19.16 -11.24 -1.56
CA ARG A 740 -18.20 -11.00 -2.63
C ARG A 740 -16.79 -11.57 -2.34
N LEU A 741 -16.75 -12.63 -1.51
CA LEU A 741 -15.49 -13.30 -1.16
C LEU A 741 -14.69 -13.79 -2.37
N PRO A 742 -15.30 -14.26 -3.48
CA PRO A 742 -14.56 -14.66 -4.69
C PRO A 742 -13.66 -13.56 -5.27
N GLU A 743 -13.97 -12.28 -5.05
CA GLU A 743 -13.16 -11.17 -5.56
C GLU A 743 -11.75 -11.13 -4.95
N PHE A 744 -11.57 -11.67 -3.73
CA PHE A 744 -10.26 -11.77 -3.06
C PHE A 744 -9.29 -12.73 -3.75
N ARG A 745 -9.78 -13.65 -4.60
CA ARG A 745 -8.94 -14.50 -5.45
C ARG A 745 -8.06 -13.70 -6.42
N SER A 746 -8.41 -12.42 -6.68
CA SER A 746 -7.58 -11.48 -7.44
C SER A 746 -6.20 -11.27 -6.81
N LEU A 747 -6.06 -11.46 -5.50
CA LEU A 747 -4.81 -11.40 -4.78
C LEU A 747 -3.87 -12.59 -5.09
N GLY A 748 -4.41 -13.69 -5.65
CA GLY A 748 -3.65 -14.91 -5.95
C GLY A 748 -3.16 -15.67 -4.72
N CYS A 749 -3.74 -15.37 -3.55
CA CYS A 749 -3.42 -15.93 -2.24
C CYS A 749 -4.52 -16.88 -1.78
N PRO A 750 -4.23 -17.86 -0.89
CA PRO A 750 -5.27 -18.56 -0.14
C PRO A 750 -6.11 -17.60 0.70
N ILE A 751 -7.42 -17.89 0.82
CA ILE A 751 -8.38 -17.02 1.52
C ILE A 751 -8.82 -17.70 2.83
N LEU A 752 -8.57 -17.04 3.95
CA LEU A 752 -9.10 -17.41 5.25
C LEU A 752 -10.29 -16.53 5.62
N LEU A 753 -11.33 -17.12 6.22
CA LEU A 753 -12.44 -16.35 6.77
C LEU A 753 -12.70 -16.69 8.24
N GLY A 754 -12.46 -15.70 9.12
CA GLY A 754 -12.76 -15.78 10.56
C GLY A 754 -14.11 -15.15 10.89
N HIS A 755 -15.22 -15.92 10.81
CA HIS A 755 -16.59 -15.41 10.99
C HIS A 755 -17.28 -15.92 12.27
N SER A 756 -16.66 -16.82 13.02
CA SER A 756 -17.26 -17.52 14.15
C SER A 756 -17.75 -16.55 15.24
N HIS A 757 -19.03 -16.66 15.58
CA HIS A 757 -19.73 -15.86 16.60
C HIS A 757 -19.64 -14.34 16.45
N LYS A 758 -19.29 -13.82 15.27
CA LYS A 758 -19.13 -12.38 15.03
C LYS A 758 -20.42 -11.59 15.27
N SER A 759 -20.24 -10.31 15.64
CA SER A 759 -21.37 -9.40 15.94
C SER A 759 -22.28 -9.14 14.74
N MET A 760 -21.79 -9.32 13.51
CA MET A 760 -22.57 -9.16 12.28
C MET A 760 -23.87 -9.97 12.29
N PHE A 761 -23.88 -11.13 12.92
CA PHE A 761 -25.08 -11.97 12.99
C PHE A 761 -26.22 -11.36 13.80
N SER A 762 -25.98 -10.30 14.59
CA SER A 762 -27.05 -9.50 15.18
C SER A 762 -27.95 -8.83 14.14
N HIS A 763 -27.42 -8.56 12.94
CA HIS A 763 -28.18 -8.00 11.81
C HIS A 763 -29.29 -8.94 11.29
N VAL A 764 -29.09 -10.24 11.46
CA VAL A 764 -30.08 -11.29 11.12
C VAL A 764 -30.77 -11.85 12.35
N GLY A 765 -30.79 -11.09 13.46
CA GLY A 765 -31.57 -11.40 14.65
C GLY A 765 -30.93 -12.39 15.62
N GLN A 766 -29.63 -12.72 15.48
CA GLN A 766 -28.96 -13.66 16.38
C GLN A 766 -28.35 -12.90 17.58
N ALA A 767 -28.84 -13.20 18.80
CA ALA A 767 -28.31 -12.61 20.01
C ALA A 767 -26.91 -13.15 20.36
N SER A 768 -26.18 -12.44 21.24
CA SER A 768 -24.93 -12.95 21.80
C SER A 768 -25.19 -14.28 22.53
N GLY A 769 -24.46 -15.34 22.20
CA GLY A 769 -24.66 -16.71 22.71
C GLY A 769 -25.58 -17.59 21.89
N GLU A 770 -26.27 -17.06 20.87
CA GLU A 770 -27.16 -17.83 19.97
C GLU A 770 -26.68 -17.84 18.51
N ARG A 771 -25.38 -17.53 18.26
CA ARG A 771 -24.85 -17.29 16.92
C ARG A 771 -24.34 -18.54 16.22
N LEU A 772 -24.34 -19.71 16.87
CA LEU A 772 -23.83 -20.94 16.26
C LEU A 772 -24.55 -21.32 14.95
N PRO A 773 -25.90 -21.28 14.86
CA PRO A 773 -26.58 -21.60 13.60
C PRO A 773 -26.21 -20.68 12.46
N ALA A 774 -26.03 -19.38 12.72
CA ALA A 774 -25.60 -18.41 11.72
C ALA A 774 -24.13 -18.60 11.34
N THR A 775 -23.26 -19.00 12.29
CA THR A 775 -21.88 -19.37 12.04
C THR A 775 -21.81 -20.55 11.08
N ILE A 776 -22.55 -21.63 11.33
CA ILE A 776 -22.61 -22.83 10.48
C ILE A 776 -23.06 -22.47 9.05
N ALA A 777 -24.12 -21.66 8.93
CA ALA A 777 -24.60 -21.18 7.63
C ALA A 777 -23.55 -20.36 6.89
N ALA A 778 -22.87 -19.46 7.60
CA ALA A 778 -21.82 -18.63 7.01
C ALA A 778 -20.58 -19.45 6.61
N THR A 779 -20.26 -20.54 7.34
CA THR A 779 -19.21 -21.49 6.96
C THR A 779 -19.52 -22.13 5.60
N ALA A 780 -20.73 -22.65 5.42
CA ALA A 780 -21.12 -23.28 4.16
C ALA A 780 -21.09 -22.27 3.00
N LEU A 781 -21.58 -21.02 3.23
CA LEU A 781 -21.52 -19.95 2.23
C LEU A 781 -20.08 -19.50 1.94
N ALA A 782 -19.22 -19.46 2.94
CA ALA A 782 -17.81 -19.09 2.75
C ALA A 782 -17.10 -20.10 1.85
N VAL A 783 -17.30 -21.39 2.10
CA VAL A 783 -16.74 -22.47 1.27
C VAL A 783 -17.28 -22.42 -0.14
N ASP A 784 -18.59 -22.27 -0.33
CA ASP A 784 -19.25 -22.13 -1.62
C ASP A 784 -18.71 -20.93 -2.41
N ARG A 785 -18.34 -19.86 -1.72
CA ARG A 785 -17.72 -18.65 -2.28
C ARG A 785 -16.20 -18.70 -2.34
N GLY A 786 -15.60 -19.84 -2.06
CA GLY A 786 -14.18 -20.10 -2.29
C GLY A 786 -13.25 -19.72 -1.15
N ALA A 787 -13.70 -19.75 0.10
CA ALA A 787 -12.78 -19.76 1.24
C ALA A 787 -11.96 -21.05 1.24
N ASP A 788 -10.65 -20.91 1.34
CA ASP A 788 -9.71 -22.03 1.46
C ASP A 788 -9.59 -22.50 2.92
N ILE A 789 -9.78 -21.59 3.88
CA ILE A 789 -9.69 -21.87 5.31
C ILE A 789 -10.85 -21.17 6.04
N VAL A 790 -11.52 -21.88 6.94
CA VAL A 790 -12.52 -21.31 7.85
C VAL A 790 -12.02 -21.40 9.29
N ARG A 791 -11.97 -20.26 10.00
CA ARG A 791 -11.47 -20.17 11.38
C ARG A 791 -12.64 -20.08 12.36
N VAL A 792 -12.80 -21.10 13.21
CA VAL A 792 -14.00 -21.32 14.00
C VAL A 792 -13.73 -21.81 15.42
N HIS A 793 -14.71 -21.59 16.35
CA HIS A 793 -14.66 -22.11 17.72
C HIS A 793 -15.27 -23.52 17.83
N ASP A 794 -16.36 -23.76 17.09
CA ASP A 794 -17.17 -24.98 17.18
C ASP A 794 -16.81 -25.90 16.00
N VAL A 795 -15.69 -26.60 16.14
CA VAL A 795 -15.10 -27.40 15.08
C VAL A 795 -16.02 -28.48 14.54
N PRO A 796 -16.70 -29.35 15.38
CA PRO A 796 -17.50 -30.45 14.86
C PRO A 796 -18.60 -29.99 13.90
N GLU A 797 -19.34 -28.95 14.27
CA GLU A 797 -20.47 -28.42 13.50
C GLU A 797 -19.98 -27.75 12.19
N ASN A 798 -18.85 -27.09 12.23
CA ASN A 798 -18.30 -26.40 11.06
C ASN A 798 -17.58 -27.35 10.10
N VAL A 799 -16.97 -28.44 10.58
CA VAL A 799 -16.48 -29.53 9.72
C VAL A 799 -17.66 -30.15 8.94
N ALA A 800 -18.80 -30.36 9.58
CA ALA A 800 -20.00 -30.86 8.90
C ALA A 800 -20.51 -29.87 7.83
N ALA A 801 -20.44 -28.57 8.09
CA ALA A 801 -20.80 -27.51 7.12
C ALA A 801 -19.87 -27.49 5.91
N VAL A 802 -18.54 -27.54 6.15
CA VAL A 802 -17.52 -27.60 5.08
C VAL A 802 -17.74 -28.83 4.19
N ARG A 803 -17.85 -30.01 4.78
CA ARG A 803 -18.10 -31.27 4.05
C ARG A 803 -19.40 -31.22 3.24
N THR A 804 -20.44 -30.60 3.79
CA THR A 804 -21.72 -30.44 3.08
C THR A 804 -21.59 -29.50 1.89
N ALA A 805 -20.90 -28.38 2.03
CA ALA A 805 -20.68 -27.43 0.95
C ALA A 805 -19.86 -28.05 -0.20
N VAL A 806 -18.75 -28.74 0.13
CA VAL A 806 -17.92 -29.44 -0.86
C VAL A 806 -18.72 -30.51 -1.60
N ALA A 807 -19.48 -31.34 -0.87
CA ALA A 807 -20.33 -32.38 -1.47
C ALA A 807 -21.45 -31.81 -2.35
N THR A 808 -21.89 -30.58 -2.10
CA THR A 808 -22.91 -29.90 -2.92
C THR A 808 -22.31 -29.43 -4.26
N GLY A 809 -21.08 -28.95 -4.24
CA GLY A 809 -20.36 -28.53 -5.46
C GLY A 809 -19.87 -29.71 -6.29
N ASP A 810 -19.26 -30.72 -5.66
CA ASP A 810 -18.78 -31.96 -6.32
C ASP A 810 -19.01 -33.19 -5.46
N ALA A 811 -20.16 -33.83 -5.61
CA ALA A 811 -20.49 -35.05 -4.87
C ALA A 811 -19.59 -36.26 -5.21
N ALA A 812 -18.96 -36.28 -6.38
CA ALA A 812 -18.06 -37.35 -6.80
C ALA A 812 -16.63 -37.17 -6.23
N GLY A 813 -16.19 -35.91 -6.12
CA GLY A 813 -14.88 -35.52 -5.61
C GLY A 813 -14.74 -35.47 -4.08
N VAL A 814 -15.80 -35.86 -3.32
CA VAL A 814 -15.71 -35.94 -1.85
C VAL A 814 -14.61 -36.91 -1.43
N PRO A 815 -13.62 -36.51 -0.62
CA PRO A 815 -12.54 -37.36 -0.15
C PRO A 815 -13.02 -38.64 0.52
N ASP A 816 -12.31 -39.77 0.29
CA ASP A 816 -12.72 -41.06 0.78
C ASP A 816 -12.71 -41.13 2.33
N ASP A 817 -11.83 -40.44 3.00
CA ASP A 817 -11.74 -40.29 4.46
C ASP A 817 -12.93 -39.55 5.07
N TRP A 818 -13.71 -38.80 4.27
CA TRP A 818 -14.94 -38.16 4.70
C TRP A 818 -16.19 -39.06 4.58
N ARG A 819 -16.09 -40.20 3.86
CA ARG A 819 -17.21 -41.13 3.58
C ARG A 819 -17.40 -42.17 4.64
N ALA A 820 -16.58 -42.22 5.68
CA ALA A 820 -16.59 -43.24 6.71
C ALA A 820 -17.60 -42.99 7.84
#